data_614dcba0f0da9e2f2324f3a6bcbe039f
#
_entry.id   614dcba0f0da9e2f2324f3a6bcbe039f
#
_cell.length_a   1.000
_cell.length_b   1.000
_cell.length_c   1.000
_cell.angle_alpha   90.00
_cell.angle_beta   90.00
_cell.angle_gamma   90.00
#
_symmetry.space_group_name_H-M   'P 1'
#
loop_
_entity.id
_entity.type
_entity.pdbx_description
1 polymer ?
#
loop_
_entity_poly.entity_id
_entity_poly.type
_entity_poly.pdbx_seq_one_letter_code
_entity_poly.pdbx_strand_id
1 'polypeptide(L)'
;MAHKNLKLNEPTGDEVKTTTCYMCACRCGIRVHLKNGRVRYIDGNPKHPVNRGVICAKGSSGMMQHYSPARLSKPLLRVGERGAREFREIEWDEALALATQWLSDIRARNPDELAFFTGRDQSQALTGWWAQQFGTINYAAHGGFCSVNMAAAGMYTFGGSFWEFGEPDWERTKYLMLWGVAEDHDSNPIKLGLGKMKSRGAKIVAVNPVRTGYASIADEWVPVNPGTDGLLAGALVHELLRTDRVDFDYLVRYTNAHHLVIRDPGAGDDGLIARDADGKPLCAVRSPSSRHPGAAPGSASGAGSGGTRDPVSFDQNTETLGSGSPLCGVRNDEQKQPSLVLTDATQPDIAPLIAGEYTLPDGRKAVPAFQIIAERFLADEYAPENVSERCGVDAVTIRRLANELAQVAFDEAIELPIAWTDTHGRKHDTMLGRPVSMHAMRGIAAHANGFHTCRTIHVLQILLGAIDTPGSFRYQPPYPKPAPPGNKPAKSRKPDGTLTGNPLGYPQSPDDLLVDEEGQPRRLDHAFSWEFPLAAHGLLQSVIRNAVEGKPTRVDTLFLFMANMGWNSAMDTTATRKLLCARDEAGSYKIPHIIYVDAYDSETVAFADLVLPDTTYLERYDCISLLDRPISDAEMAADAIRQPVVQPDRDVRPFQDVLLDLGARLKLPNMVDADGAAVYKRYADYMVRHERAPGVGMLAGWRGADGSQTGKGAPNPDQLQRYVEHGCFFETKIPEAGAYYRMANRDYLQWAQSMGFVGSTEPITMQLYCEVLQRFRLAAQGHGAMQPPESERERVDRYFDPVPMWYSSQSDADSPLPSGEGARRAGEGSVSHQHLQDIGPSSGASRHLLPEGEGKGSYPLSALTQRPMFMYHAWGSQNRWLRQIAARNVLYVHPRTLAVHALESGDWAWIASPRGRIRVEVCAHAATAPGTVWTWNAIGKKRGAWKLAERAPEFVDGFLLNHLIGERASNRTYANGDPVTGQAAWFDLKVRLEHDPEPSVPGHRFEPADD
;
A
#
# COMPACT_ATOMS: atom_id res chain seq x y z
N MET A 1 23.67 16.54 -41.62
CA MET A 1 25.03 16.05 -41.37
C MET A 1 25.00 15.17 -40.14
N ALA A 2 25.22 13.88 -40.28
CA ALA A 2 25.35 12.99 -39.14
C ALA A 2 26.65 13.32 -38.42
N HIS A 3 26.57 13.66 -37.15
CA HIS A 3 27.73 13.85 -36.28
C HIS A 3 28.47 12.51 -36.12
N LYS A 4 29.43 12.22 -36.99
CA LYS A 4 30.18 10.98 -37.02
C LYS A 4 31.06 10.72 -35.78
N ASN A 5 31.11 11.62 -34.78
CA ASN A 5 32.07 11.56 -33.69
C ASN A 5 31.43 11.56 -32.27
N LEU A 6 30.14 11.45 -32.14
CA LEU A 6 29.52 11.27 -30.81
C LEU A 6 29.49 9.77 -30.45
N LYS A 7 30.45 9.36 -29.65
CA LYS A 7 30.46 8.03 -29.04
C LYS A 7 29.58 8.04 -27.83
N LEU A 8 28.28 7.71 -27.99
CA LEU A 8 27.28 7.75 -26.96
C LEU A 8 27.45 6.71 -25.83
N ASN A 9 28.38 5.76 -26.00
CA ASN A 9 28.55 4.63 -25.06
C ASN A 9 30.02 4.47 -24.58
N GLU A 10 30.86 5.48 -24.67
CA GLU A 10 32.19 5.37 -24.09
C GLU A 10 32.14 5.35 -22.57
N PRO A 11 32.82 4.40 -21.90
CA PRO A 11 32.91 4.37 -20.46
C PRO A 11 33.55 5.66 -19.95
N THR A 12 32.94 6.28 -18.91
CA THR A 12 33.51 7.46 -18.27
C THR A 12 34.59 7.12 -17.24
N GLY A 13 34.94 5.83 -17.14
CA GLY A 13 35.95 5.27 -16.25
C GLY A 13 36.77 4.17 -16.94
N ASP A 14 37.68 3.56 -16.18
CA ASP A 14 38.52 2.44 -16.59
C ASP A 14 37.92 1.06 -16.29
N GLU A 15 36.91 1.02 -15.44
CA GLU A 15 36.13 -0.17 -15.08
C GLU A 15 34.64 0.16 -15.01
N VAL A 16 33.75 -0.79 -15.37
CA VAL A 16 32.31 -0.68 -15.25
C VAL A 16 31.78 -1.91 -14.54
N LYS A 17 31.07 -1.72 -13.43
CA LYS A 17 30.34 -2.77 -12.68
C LYS A 17 28.85 -2.54 -12.76
N THR A 18 28.09 -3.63 -12.89
CA THR A 18 26.63 -3.61 -12.81
C THR A 18 26.18 -3.85 -11.37
N THR A 19 25.09 -3.22 -10.97
CA THR A 19 24.45 -3.47 -9.68
C THR A 19 23.01 -2.94 -9.71
N THR A 20 22.28 -2.98 -8.59
CA THR A 20 20.91 -2.48 -8.46
C THR A 20 20.85 -1.20 -7.63
N CYS A 21 20.17 -0.18 -8.13
CA CYS A 21 20.00 1.12 -7.48
C CYS A 21 19.21 1.00 -6.16
N TYR A 22 19.58 1.80 -5.14
CA TYR A 22 18.85 1.89 -3.85
C TYR A 22 18.15 3.24 -3.64
N MET A 23 18.26 4.16 -4.60
CA MET A 23 17.79 5.54 -4.41
C MET A 23 16.27 5.69 -4.38
N CYS A 24 15.51 4.60 -4.65
CA CYS A 24 14.05 4.50 -4.46
C CYS A 24 13.57 3.03 -4.59
N ALA A 25 12.26 2.81 -4.55
CA ALA A 25 11.66 1.47 -4.63
C ALA A 25 11.71 0.83 -6.02
N CYS A 26 12.02 1.58 -7.09
CA CYS A 26 12.06 1.05 -8.47
C CYS A 26 13.15 0.00 -8.72
N ARG A 27 14.22 -0.01 -7.91
CA ARG A 27 15.31 -1.00 -7.99
C ARG A 27 15.85 -1.18 -9.40
N CYS A 28 16.09 -0.05 -10.10
CA CYS A 28 16.62 -0.05 -11.47
C CYS A 28 17.98 -0.70 -11.53
N GLY A 29 18.24 -1.51 -12.56
CA GLY A 29 19.58 -1.98 -12.87
C GLY A 29 20.45 -0.81 -13.33
N ILE A 30 21.65 -0.68 -12.76
CA ILE A 30 22.58 0.42 -13.04
C ILE A 30 23.96 -0.10 -13.43
N ARG A 31 24.68 0.74 -14.16
CA ARG A 31 26.11 0.61 -14.38
C ARG A 31 26.83 1.69 -13.58
N VAL A 32 27.82 1.28 -12.83
CA VAL A 32 28.68 2.17 -12.04
C VAL A 32 30.06 2.21 -12.71
N HIS A 33 30.45 3.38 -13.18
CA HIS A 33 31.72 3.61 -13.82
C HIS A 33 32.75 4.03 -12.77
N LEU A 34 33.83 3.27 -12.67
CA LEU A 34 34.94 3.50 -11.75
C LEU A 34 36.12 4.09 -12.51
N LYS A 35 36.84 4.98 -11.85
CA LYS A 35 38.15 5.47 -12.29
C LYS A 35 39.10 5.37 -11.13
N ASN A 36 40.17 4.60 -11.31
CA ASN A 36 41.16 4.31 -10.27
C ASN A 36 40.47 3.77 -8.99
N GLY A 37 39.52 2.84 -9.15
CA GLY A 37 38.73 2.24 -8.05
C GLY A 37 37.72 3.16 -7.38
N ARG A 38 37.51 4.38 -7.86
CA ARG A 38 36.52 5.34 -7.28
C ARG A 38 35.34 5.52 -8.21
N VAL A 39 34.14 5.63 -7.62
CA VAL A 39 32.88 5.88 -8.36
C VAL A 39 32.99 7.24 -9.07
N ARG A 40 32.83 7.23 -10.38
CA ARG A 40 32.93 8.43 -11.21
C ARG A 40 31.62 8.85 -11.83
N TYR A 41 30.79 7.86 -12.21
CA TYR A 41 29.52 8.10 -12.91
C TYR A 41 28.57 6.92 -12.71
N ILE A 42 27.29 7.17 -12.75
CA ILE A 42 26.24 6.15 -12.66
C ILE A 42 25.21 6.39 -13.76
N ASP A 43 24.95 5.36 -14.58
CA ASP A 43 23.90 5.35 -15.60
C ASP A 43 23.03 4.08 -15.49
N GLY A 44 21.95 4.02 -16.29
CA GLY A 44 21.08 2.86 -16.34
C GLY A 44 21.70 1.70 -17.11
N ASN A 45 21.43 0.46 -16.67
CA ASN A 45 21.84 -0.75 -17.39
C ASN A 45 20.84 -1.02 -18.54
N PRO A 46 21.24 -0.88 -19.83
CA PRO A 46 20.34 -1.09 -20.96
C PRO A 46 19.88 -2.55 -21.13
N LYS A 47 20.59 -3.51 -20.52
CA LYS A 47 20.23 -4.92 -20.54
C LYS A 47 19.21 -5.30 -19.46
N HIS A 48 19.00 -4.44 -18.48
CA HIS A 48 18.08 -4.74 -17.36
C HIS A 48 16.62 -4.75 -17.84
N PRO A 49 15.84 -5.81 -17.57
CA PRO A 49 14.50 -6.02 -18.16
C PRO A 49 13.50 -4.93 -17.78
N VAL A 50 13.56 -4.42 -16.55
CA VAL A 50 12.56 -3.49 -16.02
C VAL A 50 12.79 -2.04 -16.45
N ASN A 51 13.99 -1.49 -16.25
CA ASN A 51 14.28 -0.08 -16.57
C ASN A 51 14.98 0.17 -17.90
N ARG A 52 15.49 -0.85 -18.59
CA ARG A 52 16.00 -0.81 -19.97
C ARG A 52 16.94 0.37 -20.25
N GLY A 53 17.84 0.67 -19.31
CA GLY A 53 18.78 1.77 -19.40
C GLY A 53 18.28 3.14 -18.93
N VAL A 54 17.00 3.29 -18.65
CA VAL A 54 16.46 4.56 -18.12
C VAL A 54 16.83 4.72 -16.65
N ILE A 55 17.33 5.90 -16.28
CA ILE A 55 17.67 6.27 -14.91
C ILE A 55 17.16 7.69 -14.61
N CYS A 56 16.68 7.93 -13.40
CA CYS A 56 16.25 9.26 -12.96
C CYS A 56 17.36 10.03 -12.23
N ALA A 57 17.13 11.32 -11.96
CA ALA A 57 18.07 12.17 -11.23
C ALA A 57 18.50 11.58 -9.89
N LYS A 58 17.59 10.91 -9.15
CA LYS A 58 17.93 10.22 -7.88
C LYS A 58 19.02 9.16 -8.11
N GLY A 59 18.80 8.27 -9.08
CA GLY A 59 19.74 7.18 -9.38
C GLY A 59 21.09 7.70 -9.85
N SER A 60 21.12 8.65 -10.77
CA SER A 60 22.37 9.28 -11.25
C SER A 60 23.14 9.98 -10.12
N SER A 61 22.41 10.59 -9.16
CA SER A 61 23.01 11.28 -8.01
C SER A 61 23.47 10.36 -6.87
N GLY A 62 23.33 9.04 -7.03
CA GLY A 62 23.80 8.05 -6.04
C GLY A 62 25.28 8.18 -5.68
N MET A 63 26.09 8.67 -6.61
CA MET A 63 27.48 9.04 -6.35
C MET A 63 27.61 10.11 -5.27
N MET A 64 26.75 11.15 -5.29
CA MET A 64 26.76 12.22 -4.27
C MET A 64 26.31 11.71 -2.91
N GLN A 65 25.46 10.70 -2.88
CA GLN A 65 25.06 10.00 -1.66
C GLN A 65 26.23 9.19 -1.08
N HIS A 66 26.96 8.49 -1.93
CA HIS A 66 28.14 7.69 -1.56
C HIS A 66 29.26 8.58 -0.99
N TYR A 67 29.55 9.73 -1.60
CA TYR A 67 30.58 10.67 -1.15
C TYR A 67 30.05 11.75 -0.19
N SER A 68 28.88 11.59 0.37
CA SER A 68 28.32 12.57 1.30
C SER A 68 29.23 12.77 2.52
N PRO A 69 29.54 14.02 2.92
CA PRO A 69 30.28 14.30 4.15
C PRO A 69 29.51 13.87 5.40
N ALA A 70 28.18 13.68 5.30
CA ALA A 70 27.33 13.23 6.39
C ALA A 70 27.54 11.75 6.76
N ARG A 71 28.33 10.99 6.01
CA ARG A 71 28.58 9.57 6.33
C ARG A 71 29.26 9.42 7.69
N LEU A 72 28.77 8.44 8.45
CA LEU A 72 29.41 7.95 9.67
C LEU A 72 30.67 7.18 9.33
N SER A 73 31.63 7.13 10.26
CA SER A 73 32.97 6.54 10.01
C SER A 73 33.32 5.43 10.99
N LYS A 74 32.78 5.45 12.21
CA LYS A 74 33.03 4.49 13.28
C LYS A 74 31.77 4.35 14.15
N PRO A 75 31.64 3.27 14.93
CA PRO A 75 30.61 3.18 15.96
C PRO A 75 30.76 4.32 16.97
N LEU A 76 29.59 4.83 17.44
CA LEU A 76 29.53 5.95 18.39
C LEU A 76 28.79 5.54 19.64
N LEU A 77 29.40 5.81 20.81
CA LEU A 77 28.78 5.65 22.13
C LEU A 77 28.49 7.03 22.71
N ARG A 78 27.23 7.26 23.13
CA ARG A 78 26.82 8.52 23.75
C ARG A 78 27.50 8.73 25.09
N VAL A 79 27.99 9.94 25.33
CA VAL A 79 28.62 10.37 26.61
C VAL A 79 27.89 11.52 27.27
N GLY A 80 27.06 12.26 26.52
CA GLY A 80 26.24 13.38 26.99
C GLY A 80 24.75 13.08 27.07
N GLU A 81 23.93 14.13 27.10
CA GLU A 81 22.48 14.04 27.09
C GLU A 81 21.96 13.64 25.69
N ARG A 82 20.83 12.90 25.61
CA ARG A 82 20.14 12.65 24.36
C ARG A 82 19.71 13.97 23.72
N GLY A 83 20.00 14.14 22.44
CA GLY A 83 19.77 15.38 21.70
C GLY A 83 20.99 16.31 21.61
N ALA A 84 21.97 16.18 22.51
CA ALA A 84 23.20 17.04 22.55
C ALA A 84 24.23 16.63 21.49
N ARG A 85 24.16 15.41 20.90
CA ARG A 85 25.12 14.86 19.94
C ARG A 85 26.54 14.72 20.51
N GLU A 86 26.67 14.46 21.78
CA GLU A 86 27.96 14.23 22.45
C GLU A 86 28.27 12.72 22.45
N PHE A 87 29.19 12.33 21.57
CA PHE A 87 29.59 10.93 21.38
C PHE A 87 31.09 10.77 21.47
N ARG A 88 31.57 9.58 21.89
CA ARG A 88 32.90 9.10 21.62
C ARG A 88 32.88 8.00 20.55
N GLU A 89 33.86 7.97 19.71
CA GLU A 89 34.13 6.87 18.83
C GLU A 89 34.59 5.65 19.60
N ILE A 90 34.10 4.46 19.26
CA ILE A 90 34.47 3.17 19.82
C ILE A 90 34.80 2.16 18.73
N GLU A 91 35.48 1.08 19.12
CA GLU A 91 35.79 -0.02 18.22
C GLU A 91 34.58 -0.94 18.04
N TRP A 92 34.49 -1.67 16.92
CA TRP A 92 33.37 -2.56 16.62
C TRP A 92 33.19 -3.66 17.68
N ASP A 93 34.28 -4.19 18.23
CA ASP A 93 34.19 -5.23 19.27
C ASP A 93 33.54 -4.71 20.55
N GLU A 94 33.84 -3.48 20.96
CA GLU A 94 33.17 -2.81 22.08
C GLU A 94 31.69 -2.56 21.77
N ALA A 95 31.41 -2.06 20.59
CA ALA A 95 30.02 -1.76 20.16
C ALA A 95 29.15 -3.02 20.12
N LEU A 96 29.65 -4.09 19.53
CA LEU A 96 28.92 -5.37 19.45
C LEU A 96 28.82 -6.07 20.83
N ALA A 97 29.82 -5.95 21.69
CA ALA A 97 29.74 -6.47 23.04
C ALA A 97 28.64 -5.78 23.86
N LEU A 98 28.54 -4.43 23.78
CA LEU A 98 27.48 -3.66 24.44
C LEU A 98 26.10 -4.03 23.91
N ALA A 99 25.93 -4.06 22.58
CA ALA A 99 24.66 -4.43 21.97
C ALA A 99 24.27 -5.88 22.36
N THR A 100 25.22 -6.81 22.35
CA THR A 100 24.97 -8.21 22.73
C THR A 100 24.54 -8.29 24.20
N GLN A 101 25.19 -7.56 25.11
CA GLN A 101 24.83 -7.54 26.54
C GLN A 101 23.39 -7.05 26.72
N TRP A 102 23.04 -5.87 26.20
CA TRP A 102 21.69 -5.32 26.33
C TRP A 102 20.61 -6.26 25.77
N LEU A 103 20.85 -6.82 24.58
CA LEU A 103 19.93 -7.75 23.94
C LEU A 103 19.83 -9.11 24.67
N SER A 104 20.94 -9.62 25.23
CA SER A 104 20.97 -10.87 25.99
C SER A 104 20.17 -10.74 27.29
N ASP A 105 20.32 -9.62 28.00
CA ASP A 105 19.66 -9.36 29.27
C ASP A 105 18.12 -9.32 29.08
N ILE A 106 17.64 -8.64 28.06
CA ILE A 106 16.20 -8.59 27.75
C ILE A 106 15.67 -9.92 27.23
N ARG A 107 16.43 -10.64 26.38
CA ARG A 107 16.00 -11.94 25.87
C ARG A 107 15.84 -12.98 27.00
N ALA A 108 16.71 -12.94 28.01
CA ALA A 108 16.61 -13.81 29.16
C ALA A 108 15.42 -13.46 30.08
N ARG A 109 15.05 -12.20 30.18
CA ARG A 109 13.96 -11.69 31.02
C ARG A 109 12.62 -11.70 30.31
N ASN A 110 12.52 -10.98 29.22
CA ASN A 110 11.33 -10.88 28.36
C ASN A 110 11.72 -10.36 26.96
N PRO A 111 11.70 -11.23 25.89
CA PRO A 111 12.05 -10.80 24.55
C PRO A 111 11.20 -9.65 24.00
N ASP A 112 9.99 -9.43 24.51
CA ASP A 112 9.11 -8.35 24.05
C ASP A 112 9.51 -6.97 24.60
N GLU A 113 10.52 -6.88 25.48
CA GLU A 113 11.16 -5.62 25.82
C GLU A 113 12.11 -5.09 24.72
N LEU A 114 12.37 -5.89 23.68
CA LEU A 114 12.96 -5.43 22.43
C LEU A 114 11.86 -4.91 21.50
N ALA A 115 11.94 -3.64 21.12
CA ALA A 115 11.23 -3.06 20.00
C ALA A 115 12.18 -2.91 18.81
N PHE A 116 11.96 -3.69 17.75
CA PHE A 116 12.81 -3.68 16.55
C PHE A 116 12.03 -3.10 15.37
N PHE A 117 12.43 -1.92 14.90
CA PHE A 117 11.74 -1.20 13.83
C PHE A 117 12.70 -0.82 12.69
N THR A 118 12.25 -1.09 11.46
CA THR A 118 13.01 -0.76 10.27
C THR A 118 12.34 0.34 9.47
N GLY A 119 13.14 1.29 8.97
CA GLY A 119 12.75 2.19 7.91
C GLY A 119 12.61 1.45 6.59
N ARG A 120 12.73 2.17 5.48
CA ARG A 120 12.64 1.52 4.18
C ARG A 120 13.93 0.75 3.86
N ASP A 121 13.98 -0.47 4.30
CA ASP A 121 15.05 -1.41 3.95
C ASP A 121 14.62 -2.38 2.83
N GLN A 122 15.56 -3.14 2.31
CA GLN A 122 15.33 -4.18 1.30
C GLN A 122 15.71 -5.57 1.80
N SER A 123 15.87 -5.71 3.11
CA SER A 123 16.27 -6.93 3.80
C SER A 123 15.20 -7.43 4.77
N GLN A 124 13.91 -7.12 4.53
CA GLN A 124 12.81 -7.43 5.45
C GLN A 124 12.68 -8.93 5.73
N ALA A 125 13.05 -9.79 4.77
CA ALA A 125 13.07 -11.23 4.99
C ALA A 125 14.08 -11.62 6.07
N LEU A 126 15.28 -11.02 6.10
CA LEU A 126 16.26 -11.20 7.16
C LEU A 126 15.81 -10.59 8.48
N THR A 127 15.36 -9.34 8.48
CA THR A 127 15.02 -8.62 9.72
C THR A 127 13.82 -9.24 10.43
N GLY A 128 12.77 -9.63 9.70
CA GLY A 128 11.63 -10.36 10.25
C GLY A 128 11.99 -11.76 10.75
N TRP A 129 12.82 -12.48 10.01
CA TRP A 129 13.33 -13.78 10.44
C TRP A 129 14.22 -13.66 11.70
N TRP A 130 15.09 -12.65 11.76
CA TRP A 130 15.90 -12.39 12.96
C TRP A 130 15.02 -12.09 14.19
N ALA A 131 13.99 -11.25 14.04
CA ALA A 131 13.03 -10.98 15.11
C ALA A 131 12.31 -12.25 15.59
N GLN A 132 11.95 -13.14 14.65
CA GLN A 132 11.39 -14.45 14.95
C GLN A 132 12.37 -15.33 15.77
N GLN A 133 13.66 -15.38 15.39
CA GLN A 133 14.67 -16.15 16.12
C GLN A 133 14.98 -15.54 17.50
N PHE A 134 14.97 -14.20 17.60
CA PHE A 134 15.10 -13.51 18.88
C PHE A 134 13.92 -13.79 19.81
N GLY A 135 12.72 -13.92 19.24
CA GLY A 135 11.47 -14.22 19.95
C GLY A 135 10.63 -12.98 20.27
N THR A 136 10.94 -11.79 19.74
CA THR A 136 10.10 -10.60 19.96
C THR A 136 8.94 -10.52 19.01
N ILE A 137 7.73 -10.21 19.53
CA ILE A 137 6.57 -9.85 18.70
C ILE A 137 6.62 -8.39 18.26
N ASN A 138 7.44 -7.54 18.90
CA ASN A 138 7.55 -6.10 18.64
C ASN A 138 8.50 -5.81 17.46
N TYR A 139 8.16 -6.34 16.30
CA TYR A 139 8.82 -6.06 15.02
C TYR A 139 7.86 -5.36 14.07
N ALA A 140 8.29 -4.26 13.48
CA ALA A 140 7.55 -3.60 12.40
C ALA A 140 8.47 -3.05 11.32
N ALA A 141 7.98 -3.07 10.09
CA ALA A 141 8.64 -2.52 8.92
C ALA A 141 7.98 -1.21 8.45
N HIS A 142 8.70 -0.43 7.65
CA HIS A 142 8.21 0.84 7.09
C HIS A 142 6.82 0.75 6.43
N GLY A 143 6.44 -0.41 5.90
CA GLY A 143 5.11 -0.65 5.32
C GLY A 143 3.96 -0.26 6.26
N GLY A 144 4.12 -0.44 7.57
CA GLY A 144 3.15 -0.07 8.59
C GLY A 144 2.80 1.42 8.65
N PHE A 145 3.75 2.28 8.30
CA PHE A 145 3.52 3.73 8.20
C PHE A 145 3.01 4.15 6.81
N CYS A 146 3.24 3.35 5.77
CA CYS A 146 3.21 3.81 4.38
C CYS A 146 2.10 3.21 3.52
N SER A 147 1.78 1.90 3.65
CA SER A 147 1.00 1.18 2.65
C SER A 147 0.16 0.01 3.18
N VAL A 148 -0.13 -0.04 4.47
CA VAL A 148 -0.93 -1.13 5.06
C VAL A 148 -2.32 -1.19 4.45
N ASN A 149 -2.98 -0.04 4.26
CA ASN A 149 -4.31 0.03 3.65
C ASN A 149 -4.34 -0.60 2.27
N MET A 150 -3.38 -0.27 1.40
CA MET A 150 -3.28 -0.87 0.06
C MET A 150 -3.01 -2.37 0.13
N ALA A 151 -2.08 -2.78 0.99
CA ALA A 151 -1.70 -4.19 1.13
C ALA A 151 -2.85 -5.01 1.71
N ALA A 152 -3.46 -4.58 2.81
CA ALA A 152 -4.57 -5.30 3.44
C ALA A 152 -5.80 -5.32 2.51
N ALA A 153 -6.22 -4.18 1.96
CA ALA A 153 -7.35 -4.12 1.04
C ALA A 153 -7.19 -5.08 -0.14
N GLY A 154 -6.01 -5.08 -0.78
CA GLY A 154 -5.74 -5.97 -1.92
C GLY A 154 -5.63 -7.44 -1.52
N MET A 155 -4.93 -7.76 -0.42
CA MET A 155 -4.76 -9.13 0.04
C MET A 155 -6.08 -9.78 0.48
N TYR A 156 -7.00 -9.00 1.07
CA TYR A 156 -8.33 -9.51 1.44
C TYR A 156 -9.36 -9.43 0.31
N THR A 157 -9.04 -8.79 -0.83
CA THR A 157 -9.98 -8.67 -1.96
C THR A 157 -9.56 -9.55 -3.14
N PHE A 158 -8.35 -9.40 -3.69
CA PHE A 158 -7.95 -10.15 -4.88
C PHE A 158 -6.54 -10.77 -4.81
N GLY A 159 -5.90 -10.76 -3.63
CA GLY A 159 -4.60 -11.42 -3.43
C GLY A 159 -3.40 -10.61 -3.90
N GLY A 160 -3.53 -9.29 -3.97
CA GLY A 160 -2.44 -8.39 -4.33
C GLY A 160 -2.77 -6.93 -4.01
N SER A 161 -1.85 -6.01 -4.25
CA SER A 161 -2.10 -4.57 -4.18
C SER A 161 -1.69 -3.88 -5.48
N PHE A 162 -2.15 -2.64 -5.69
CA PHE A 162 -1.95 -1.94 -6.95
C PHE A 162 -0.50 -1.82 -7.39
N TRP A 163 0.36 -1.55 -6.47
CA TRP A 163 1.70 -1.06 -6.76
C TRP A 163 2.81 -2.10 -6.60
N GLU A 164 2.71 -2.91 -5.55
CA GLU A 164 3.77 -3.86 -5.23
C GLU A 164 3.55 -5.20 -5.92
N PHE A 165 2.33 -5.45 -6.43
CA PHE A 165 1.87 -6.77 -6.83
C PHE A 165 1.26 -6.81 -8.23
N GLY A 166 1.25 -5.68 -8.93
CA GLY A 166 0.70 -5.61 -10.28
C GLY A 166 0.93 -4.26 -10.95
N GLU A 167 0.57 -4.21 -12.24
CA GLU A 167 0.69 -3.04 -13.08
C GLU A 167 -0.37 -3.03 -14.20
N PRO A 168 -0.65 -1.88 -14.82
CA PRO A 168 -1.42 -1.83 -16.07
C PRO A 168 -0.76 -2.67 -17.16
N ASP A 169 -1.56 -3.23 -18.05
CA ASP A 169 -1.05 -3.82 -19.31
C ASP A 169 -0.60 -2.68 -20.25
N TRP A 170 0.66 -2.28 -20.12
CA TRP A 170 1.24 -1.15 -20.85
C TRP A 170 1.13 -1.25 -22.37
N GLU A 171 0.98 -2.45 -22.91
CA GLU A 171 0.92 -2.70 -24.35
C GLU A 171 -0.53 -2.68 -24.90
N ARG A 172 -1.55 -2.91 -24.06
CA ARG A 172 -2.93 -3.15 -24.51
C ARG A 172 -3.97 -2.28 -23.85
N THR A 173 -3.73 -1.66 -22.69
CA THR A 173 -4.69 -0.77 -22.03
C THR A 173 -5.06 0.39 -22.96
N LYS A 174 -6.35 0.66 -23.12
CA LYS A 174 -6.89 1.77 -23.90
C LYS A 174 -7.36 2.93 -23.01
N TYR A 175 -7.75 2.63 -21.76
CA TYR A 175 -8.21 3.62 -20.79
C TYR A 175 -7.55 3.37 -19.44
N LEU A 176 -6.81 4.35 -18.93
CA LEU A 176 -6.11 4.27 -17.64
C LEU A 176 -6.59 5.36 -16.69
N MET A 177 -7.04 4.98 -15.49
CA MET A 177 -7.26 5.91 -14.38
C MET A 177 -6.12 5.87 -13.37
N LEU A 178 -5.56 7.03 -13.04
CA LEU A 178 -4.53 7.22 -12.01
C LEU A 178 -5.18 7.85 -10.77
N TRP A 179 -5.16 7.12 -9.63
CA TRP A 179 -5.80 7.53 -8.38
C TRP A 179 -4.76 7.95 -7.35
N GLY A 180 -4.67 9.24 -7.04
CA GLY A 180 -3.71 9.76 -6.07
C GLY A 180 -2.26 9.49 -6.41
N VAL A 181 -1.91 9.39 -7.70
CA VAL A 181 -0.56 9.09 -8.18
C VAL A 181 0.19 10.37 -8.47
N ALA A 182 1.21 10.62 -7.68
CA ALA A 182 2.19 11.69 -7.91
C ALA A 182 3.44 11.14 -8.62
N GLU A 183 4.45 11.98 -8.83
CA GLU A 183 5.74 11.62 -9.44
C GLU A 183 6.66 10.85 -8.49
N ASP A 184 6.22 9.83 -7.83
CA ASP A 184 7.01 9.27 -6.77
C ASP A 184 8.01 8.18 -7.21
N HIS A 185 8.28 7.28 -6.32
CA HIS A 185 9.35 6.30 -6.38
C HIS A 185 9.29 5.28 -7.51
N ASP A 186 8.18 5.12 -8.24
CA ASP A 186 8.07 4.20 -9.38
C ASP A 186 8.20 4.91 -10.73
N SER A 187 8.89 6.02 -10.72
CA SER A 187 8.93 6.97 -11.82
C SER A 187 9.39 6.40 -13.16
N ASN A 188 10.39 5.50 -13.22
CA ASN A 188 10.92 5.06 -14.51
C ASN A 188 10.05 4.00 -15.21
N PRO A 189 9.66 2.88 -14.57
CA PRO A 189 8.78 1.90 -15.23
C PRO A 189 7.45 2.50 -15.64
N ILE A 190 6.81 3.28 -14.76
CA ILE A 190 5.52 3.94 -15.07
C ILE A 190 5.68 4.94 -16.21
N LYS A 191 6.75 5.74 -16.26
CA LYS A 191 6.99 6.68 -17.38
C LYS A 191 7.14 5.98 -18.72
N LEU A 192 7.88 4.88 -18.75
CA LEU A 192 8.01 4.06 -19.96
C LEU A 192 6.64 3.51 -20.39
N GLY A 193 5.87 3.00 -19.44
CA GLY A 193 4.52 2.49 -19.70
C GLY A 193 3.55 3.58 -20.19
N LEU A 194 3.48 4.73 -19.51
CA LEU A 194 2.64 5.86 -19.92
C LEU A 194 3.05 6.39 -21.31
N GLY A 195 4.35 6.46 -21.61
CA GLY A 195 4.85 6.83 -22.93
C GLY A 195 4.35 5.90 -24.03
N LYS A 196 4.38 4.58 -23.79
CA LYS A 196 3.82 3.56 -24.72
C LYS A 196 2.31 3.73 -24.90
N MET A 197 1.56 3.92 -23.81
CA MET A 197 0.12 4.12 -23.86
C MET A 197 -0.23 5.37 -24.68
N LYS A 198 0.38 6.51 -24.39
CA LYS A 198 0.12 7.77 -25.14
C LYS A 198 0.48 7.64 -26.62
N SER A 199 1.57 6.95 -26.97
CA SER A 199 1.94 6.74 -28.39
C SER A 199 0.93 5.90 -29.18
N ARG A 200 0.09 5.11 -28.49
CA ARG A 200 -1.02 4.33 -29.09
C ARG A 200 -2.38 5.04 -29.02
N GLY A 201 -2.44 6.23 -28.41
CA GLY A 201 -3.71 6.98 -28.26
C GLY A 201 -4.59 6.49 -27.09
N ALA A 202 -4.04 5.75 -26.13
CA ALA A 202 -4.78 5.39 -24.92
C ALA A 202 -5.14 6.64 -24.11
N LYS A 203 -6.38 6.73 -23.62
CA LYS A 203 -6.83 7.82 -22.74
C LYS A 203 -6.30 7.64 -21.31
N ILE A 204 -5.72 8.69 -20.74
CA ILE A 204 -5.22 8.72 -19.37
C ILE A 204 -6.01 9.76 -18.59
N VAL A 205 -6.69 9.34 -17.51
CA VAL A 205 -7.45 10.20 -16.60
C VAL A 205 -6.75 10.20 -15.25
N ALA A 206 -6.44 11.37 -14.70
CA ALA A 206 -5.83 11.51 -13.39
C ALA A 206 -6.83 12.08 -12.38
N VAL A 207 -7.20 11.28 -11.38
CA VAL A 207 -8.01 11.67 -10.23
C VAL A 207 -7.07 12.07 -9.11
N ASN A 208 -6.97 13.39 -8.86
CA ASN A 208 -6.01 13.92 -7.89
C ASN A 208 -6.40 15.37 -7.51
N PRO A 209 -6.32 15.79 -6.24
CA PRO A 209 -6.59 17.17 -5.84
C PRO A 209 -5.62 18.19 -6.43
N VAL A 210 -4.46 17.75 -6.95
CA VAL A 210 -3.42 18.63 -7.50
C VAL A 210 -2.97 18.12 -8.87
N ARG A 211 -2.90 18.97 -9.87
CA ARG A 211 -2.42 18.65 -11.21
C ARG A 211 -0.89 18.79 -11.28
N THR A 212 -0.18 17.81 -10.73
CA THR A 212 1.30 17.71 -10.78
C THR A 212 1.70 16.32 -11.27
N GLY A 213 2.98 16.13 -11.56
CA GLY A 213 3.51 14.83 -11.95
C GLY A 213 2.75 14.21 -13.12
N TYR A 214 2.26 13.01 -12.97
CA TYR A 214 1.53 12.30 -14.02
C TYR A 214 0.18 12.96 -14.37
N ALA A 215 -0.44 13.67 -13.44
CA ALA A 215 -1.65 14.43 -13.73
C ALA A 215 -1.40 15.55 -14.75
N SER A 216 -0.17 16.07 -14.85
CA SER A 216 0.20 17.11 -15.82
C SER A 216 0.26 16.61 -17.26
N ILE A 217 0.51 15.32 -17.46
CA ILE A 217 0.60 14.67 -18.77
C ILE A 217 -0.64 13.83 -19.11
N ALA A 218 -1.59 13.69 -18.19
CA ALA A 218 -2.86 13.04 -18.41
C ALA A 218 -3.72 13.82 -19.46
N ASP A 219 -4.55 13.10 -20.17
CA ASP A 219 -5.49 13.70 -21.15
C ASP A 219 -6.61 14.43 -20.42
N GLU A 220 -6.94 13.98 -19.20
CA GLU A 220 -7.94 14.61 -18.36
C GLU A 220 -7.48 14.62 -16.89
N TRP A 221 -7.70 15.73 -16.20
CA TRP A 221 -7.51 15.87 -14.77
C TRP A 221 -8.87 16.08 -14.09
N VAL A 222 -9.18 15.21 -13.14
CA VAL A 222 -10.38 15.24 -12.31
C VAL A 222 -9.98 15.70 -10.89
N PRO A 223 -10.23 16.96 -10.53
CA PRO A 223 -9.90 17.50 -9.21
C PRO A 223 -10.88 16.94 -8.16
N VAL A 224 -10.44 15.98 -7.38
CA VAL A 224 -11.23 15.41 -6.28
C VAL A 224 -10.88 16.08 -4.95
N ASN A 225 -11.85 16.24 -4.05
CA ASN A 225 -11.58 16.68 -2.69
C ASN A 225 -10.79 15.61 -1.93
N PRO A 226 -9.73 15.95 -1.16
CA PRO A 226 -8.93 14.98 -0.43
C PRO A 226 -9.77 14.08 0.48
N GLY A 227 -9.55 12.76 0.44
CA GLY A 227 -10.26 11.76 1.25
C GLY A 227 -11.63 11.34 0.72
N THR A 228 -12.05 11.82 -0.47
CA THR A 228 -13.33 11.43 -1.09
C THR A 228 -13.18 10.54 -2.32
N ASP A 229 -12.00 10.03 -2.59
CA ASP A 229 -11.72 9.11 -3.70
C ASP A 229 -12.60 7.86 -3.67
N GLY A 230 -12.80 7.28 -2.47
CA GLY A 230 -13.69 6.12 -2.29
C GLY A 230 -15.15 6.43 -2.56
N LEU A 231 -15.59 7.65 -2.28
CA LEU A 231 -16.96 8.10 -2.58
C LEU A 231 -17.15 8.26 -4.10
N LEU A 232 -16.20 8.89 -4.79
CA LEU A 232 -16.21 8.98 -6.25
C LEU A 232 -16.19 7.59 -6.91
N ALA A 233 -15.33 6.67 -6.44
CA ALA A 233 -15.29 5.30 -6.93
C ALA A 233 -16.62 4.56 -6.70
N GLY A 234 -17.26 4.78 -5.54
CA GLY A 234 -18.60 4.24 -5.23
C GLY A 234 -19.68 4.76 -6.18
N ALA A 235 -19.63 6.04 -6.57
CA ALA A 235 -20.54 6.60 -7.56
C ALA A 235 -20.32 6.04 -8.99
N LEU A 236 -19.08 5.72 -9.35
CA LEU A 236 -18.79 5.01 -10.60
C LEU A 236 -19.37 3.58 -10.56
N VAL A 237 -19.23 2.87 -9.42
CA VAL A 237 -19.86 1.56 -9.21
C VAL A 237 -21.39 1.67 -9.29
N HIS A 238 -22.00 2.69 -8.66
CA HIS A 238 -23.43 2.96 -8.75
C HIS A 238 -23.90 3.04 -10.19
N GLU A 239 -23.23 3.84 -11.04
CA GLU A 239 -23.61 4.02 -12.44
C GLU A 239 -23.43 2.74 -13.27
N LEU A 240 -22.38 1.95 -13.03
CA LEU A 240 -22.20 0.65 -13.70
C LEU A 240 -23.35 -0.32 -13.37
N LEU A 241 -23.71 -0.41 -12.09
CA LEU A 241 -24.81 -1.26 -11.62
C LEU A 241 -26.15 -0.77 -12.15
N ARG A 242 -26.41 0.54 -12.10
CA ARG A 242 -27.65 1.17 -12.58
C ARG A 242 -27.86 0.98 -14.10
N THR A 243 -26.78 0.94 -14.86
CA THR A 243 -26.81 0.77 -16.33
C THR A 243 -26.60 -0.66 -16.80
N ASP A 244 -26.52 -1.61 -15.86
CA ASP A 244 -26.28 -3.05 -16.11
C ASP A 244 -24.99 -3.32 -16.92
N ARG A 245 -23.96 -2.51 -16.71
CA ARG A 245 -22.63 -2.61 -17.38
C ARG A 245 -21.62 -3.29 -16.48
N VAL A 246 -21.82 -4.62 -16.24
CA VAL A 246 -21.05 -5.48 -15.33
C VAL A 246 -20.70 -6.79 -16.03
N ASP A 247 -19.48 -7.31 -15.81
CA ASP A 247 -19.06 -8.60 -16.35
C ASP A 247 -19.52 -9.77 -15.46
N PHE A 248 -20.77 -10.16 -15.57
CA PHE A 248 -21.36 -11.24 -14.76
C PHE A 248 -20.67 -12.58 -14.94
N ASP A 249 -20.22 -12.93 -16.14
CA ASP A 249 -19.50 -14.18 -16.40
C ASP A 249 -18.17 -14.22 -15.63
N TYR A 250 -17.45 -13.10 -15.64
CA TYR A 250 -16.23 -12.93 -14.87
C TYR A 250 -16.48 -13.03 -13.36
N LEU A 251 -17.53 -12.38 -12.86
CA LEU A 251 -17.88 -12.41 -11.44
C LEU A 251 -18.18 -13.84 -10.94
N VAL A 252 -18.97 -14.58 -11.70
CA VAL A 252 -19.34 -15.96 -11.34
C VAL A 252 -18.13 -16.89 -11.35
N ARG A 253 -17.18 -16.72 -12.28
CA ARG A 253 -16.05 -17.61 -12.43
C ARG A 253 -14.89 -17.36 -11.46
N TYR A 254 -14.68 -16.10 -11.11
CA TYR A 254 -13.42 -15.70 -10.43
C TYR A 254 -13.63 -15.01 -9.08
N THR A 255 -14.88 -14.84 -8.64
CA THR A 255 -15.19 -14.18 -7.37
C THR A 255 -16.19 -14.96 -6.53
N ASN A 256 -16.38 -14.51 -5.28
CA ASN A 256 -17.41 -15.03 -4.40
C ASN A 256 -18.80 -14.38 -4.59
N ALA A 257 -19.06 -13.75 -5.75
CA ALA A 257 -20.32 -13.03 -6.05
C ALA A 257 -21.58 -13.86 -5.83
N HIS A 258 -21.52 -15.15 -6.13
CA HIS A 258 -22.64 -16.10 -6.08
C HIS A 258 -22.71 -16.90 -4.77
N HIS A 259 -21.75 -16.74 -3.84
CA HIS A 259 -21.81 -17.41 -2.55
C HIS A 259 -22.97 -16.88 -1.73
N LEU A 260 -23.73 -17.76 -1.11
CA LEU A 260 -24.87 -17.37 -0.28
C LEU A 260 -24.41 -16.86 1.08
N VAL A 261 -24.84 -15.68 1.44
CA VAL A 261 -24.60 -15.02 2.73
C VAL A 261 -25.86 -15.16 3.59
N ILE A 262 -25.72 -15.67 4.79
CA ILE A 262 -26.81 -15.86 5.74
C ILE A 262 -27.40 -14.51 6.16
N ARG A 263 -28.74 -14.41 6.18
CA ARG A 263 -29.50 -13.28 6.74
C ARG A 263 -30.34 -13.76 7.92
N ASP A 264 -29.77 -13.66 9.11
CA ASP A 264 -30.42 -14.05 10.38
C ASP A 264 -29.98 -13.04 11.47
N PRO A 265 -30.56 -11.81 11.45
CA PRO A 265 -30.12 -10.73 12.33
C PRO A 265 -30.20 -11.13 13.82
N GLY A 266 -29.05 -11.00 14.51
CA GLY A 266 -28.87 -11.37 15.90
C GLY A 266 -28.36 -12.79 16.13
N ALA A 267 -28.19 -13.59 15.07
CA ALA A 267 -27.53 -14.90 15.16
C ALA A 267 -26.01 -14.77 15.10
N GLY A 268 -25.30 -15.73 15.69
CA GLY A 268 -23.82 -15.74 15.75
C GLY A 268 -23.12 -16.00 14.41
N ASP A 269 -23.87 -16.33 13.37
CA ASP A 269 -23.41 -16.55 12.00
C ASP A 269 -24.12 -15.67 10.96
N ASP A 270 -24.86 -14.64 11.43
CA ASP A 270 -25.45 -13.63 10.54
C ASP A 270 -24.36 -12.98 9.68
N GLY A 271 -24.59 -12.91 8.38
CA GLY A 271 -23.60 -12.38 7.43
C GLY A 271 -22.42 -13.32 7.13
N LEU A 272 -22.34 -14.53 7.65
CA LEU A 272 -21.35 -15.51 7.22
C LEU A 272 -21.80 -16.22 5.92
N ILE A 273 -20.83 -16.74 5.16
CA ILE A 273 -21.12 -17.53 3.97
C ILE A 273 -21.68 -18.88 4.39
N ALA A 274 -22.85 -19.24 3.86
CA ALA A 274 -23.47 -20.55 4.06
C ALA A 274 -22.62 -21.65 3.43
N ARG A 275 -22.43 -22.77 4.16
CA ARG A 275 -21.60 -23.88 3.75
C ARG A 275 -22.35 -25.21 3.87
N ASP A 276 -21.93 -26.19 3.06
CA ASP A 276 -22.37 -27.58 3.19
C ASP A 276 -21.64 -28.30 4.34
N ALA A 277 -21.94 -29.61 4.50
CA ALA A 277 -21.34 -30.46 5.54
C ALA A 277 -19.82 -30.63 5.41
N ASP A 278 -19.27 -30.44 4.20
CA ASP A 278 -17.84 -30.51 3.91
C ASP A 278 -17.13 -29.15 4.06
N GLY A 279 -17.88 -28.08 4.46
CA GLY A 279 -17.37 -26.73 4.66
C GLY A 279 -17.24 -25.91 3.37
N LYS A 280 -17.77 -26.39 2.25
CA LYS A 280 -17.74 -25.69 0.97
C LYS A 280 -18.86 -24.66 0.88
N PRO A 281 -18.61 -23.46 0.29
CA PRO A 281 -19.61 -22.43 0.14
C PRO A 281 -20.77 -22.90 -0.75
N LEU A 282 -21.99 -22.51 -0.38
CA LEU A 282 -23.21 -22.83 -1.12
C LEU A 282 -23.59 -21.72 -2.10
N CYS A 283 -24.20 -22.10 -3.24
CA CYS A 283 -24.87 -21.19 -4.15
C CYS A 283 -26.23 -21.76 -4.59
N ALA A 284 -27.08 -20.88 -5.16
CA ALA A 284 -28.34 -21.26 -5.75
C ALA A 284 -28.22 -21.43 -7.26
N VAL A 285 -28.78 -22.50 -7.79
CA VAL A 285 -28.83 -22.79 -9.25
C VAL A 285 -30.25 -23.15 -9.68
N ARG A 286 -30.60 -22.94 -10.96
CA ARG A 286 -31.86 -23.43 -11.53
C ARG A 286 -31.76 -24.94 -11.74
N SER A 287 -32.78 -25.70 -11.30
CA SER A 287 -32.82 -27.15 -11.48
C SER A 287 -32.77 -27.55 -12.97
N PRO A 288 -31.99 -28.60 -13.34
CA PRO A 288 -31.94 -29.12 -14.70
C PRO A 288 -33.29 -29.64 -15.26
N SER A 289 -34.25 -29.92 -14.40
CA SER A 289 -35.55 -30.47 -14.79
C SER A 289 -36.48 -29.48 -15.54
N SER A 290 -36.05 -28.24 -15.75
CA SER A 290 -36.80 -27.21 -16.51
C SER A 290 -36.49 -27.17 -18.02
N ARG A 291 -35.67 -28.08 -18.55
CA ARG A 291 -35.54 -28.23 -20.00
C ARG A 291 -36.75 -28.98 -20.55
N HIS A 292 -37.53 -28.37 -21.43
CA HIS A 292 -38.65 -29.02 -22.13
C HIS A 292 -38.17 -30.34 -22.78
N PRO A 293 -38.89 -31.47 -22.62
CA PRO A 293 -38.62 -32.69 -23.37
C PRO A 293 -39.19 -32.51 -24.79
N GLY A 294 -38.33 -32.09 -25.72
CA GLY A 294 -38.81 -31.91 -27.09
C GLY A 294 -37.77 -31.39 -28.11
N ALA A 295 -36.53 -31.81 -28.04
CA ALA A 295 -35.59 -31.69 -29.16
C ALA A 295 -34.74 -32.96 -29.23
N ALA A 296 -35.06 -33.81 -30.14
CA ALA A 296 -34.27 -34.99 -30.50
C ALA A 296 -32.97 -34.51 -31.16
N PRO A 297 -31.85 -35.24 -31.03
CA PRO A 297 -30.56 -34.86 -31.59
C PRO A 297 -30.64 -35.03 -33.15
N GLY A 298 -30.69 -33.88 -33.82
CA GLY A 298 -30.53 -33.85 -35.28
C GLY A 298 -29.06 -33.92 -35.67
N SER A 299 -28.75 -34.81 -36.57
CA SER A 299 -27.46 -35.12 -37.15
C SER A 299 -26.71 -33.87 -37.67
N ALA A 300 -25.44 -33.83 -37.36
CA ALA A 300 -24.51 -32.84 -37.88
C ALA A 300 -24.23 -33.02 -39.37
N SER A 301 -24.50 -31.97 -40.15
CA SER A 301 -23.76 -31.70 -41.41
C SER A 301 -24.05 -30.25 -41.85
N GLY A 302 -23.01 -29.44 -42.06
CA GLY A 302 -23.10 -28.17 -42.73
C GLY A 302 -22.27 -27.04 -42.11
N ALA A 303 -21.12 -26.79 -42.71
CA ALA A 303 -20.29 -25.62 -42.43
C ALA A 303 -21.00 -24.34 -42.86
N GLY A 304 -20.89 -23.28 -42.07
CA GLY A 304 -21.35 -21.94 -42.46
C GLY A 304 -21.23 -20.91 -41.32
N SER A 305 -20.23 -20.06 -41.46
CA SER A 305 -20.14 -18.64 -41.04
C SER A 305 -20.71 -18.19 -39.70
N GLY A 306 -19.79 -17.62 -38.93
CA GLY A 306 -19.91 -16.43 -38.05
C GLY A 306 -21.26 -16.16 -37.39
N GLY A 307 -21.40 -16.61 -36.17
CA GLY A 307 -22.47 -16.14 -35.28
C GLY A 307 -21.92 -15.84 -33.93
N THR A 308 -21.84 -14.58 -33.58
CA THR A 308 -21.69 -14.06 -32.23
C THR A 308 -22.69 -14.78 -31.31
N ARG A 309 -22.17 -15.45 -30.26
CA ARG A 309 -23.04 -15.92 -29.19
C ARG A 309 -23.50 -14.70 -28.41
N ASP A 310 -24.81 -14.44 -28.45
CA ASP A 310 -25.47 -13.41 -27.68
C ASP A 310 -25.13 -13.60 -26.17
N PRO A 311 -24.89 -12.50 -25.45
CA PRO A 311 -24.87 -12.51 -24.01
C PRO A 311 -26.25 -12.99 -23.52
N VAL A 312 -26.26 -13.70 -22.40
CA VAL A 312 -27.48 -14.18 -21.75
C VAL A 312 -28.39 -12.96 -21.51
N SER A 313 -29.39 -12.76 -22.43
CA SER A 313 -30.33 -11.67 -22.31
C SER A 313 -31.26 -11.95 -21.13
N PHE A 314 -31.27 -11.01 -20.18
CA PHE A 314 -32.37 -10.89 -19.24
C PHE A 314 -33.64 -10.50 -20.05
N ASP A 315 -34.68 -11.31 -19.91
CA ASP A 315 -35.96 -11.12 -20.62
C ASP A 315 -36.53 -9.73 -20.30
N GLN A 316 -36.63 -8.87 -21.32
CA GLN A 316 -37.21 -7.55 -21.22
C GLN A 316 -38.74 -7.62 -21.19
N ASN A 317 -39.31 -7.92 -20.02
CA ASN A 317 -40.72 -7.62 -19.76
C ASN A 317 -40.83 -7.03 -18.34
N THR A 318 -40.58 -5.72 -18.26
CA THR A 318 -40.82 -4.96 -17.01
C THR A 318 -41.76 -3.81 -17.29
N GLU A 319 -42.98 -3.91 -16.82
CA GLU A 319 -43.83 -2.75 -16.59
C GLU A 319 -43.34 -2.00 -15.34
N THR A 320 -43.30 -0.71 -15.50
CA THR A 320 -42.79 0.34 -14.60
C THR A 320 -43.26 0.25 -13.15
N LEU A 321 -42.30 0.17 -12.23
CA LEU A 321 -42.43 0.69 -10.87
C LEU A 321 -41.56 1.94 -10.72
N GLY A 322 -42.08 3.00 -10.16
CA GLY A 322 -41.46 4.29 -10.00
C GLY A 322 -40.11 4.19 -9.23
N SER A 323 -39.10 4.94 -9.70
CA SER A 323 -37.68 4.91 -9.29
C SER A 323 -37.09 3.51 -9.42
N GLY A 324 -36.89 3.03 -10.68
CA GLY A 324 -36.60 1.63 -10.94
C GLY A 324 -35.15 1.37 -11.27
N SER A 325 -34.54 0.44 -10.53
CA SER A 325 -33.39 -0.32 -10.97
C SER A 325 -33.84 -1.67 -11.53
N PRO A 326 -33.31 -2.17 -12.68
CA PRO A 326 -33.62 -3.47 -13.25
C PRO A 326 -33.26 -4.66 -12.31
N LEU A 327 -32.40 -4.45 -11.33
CA LEU A 327 -31.96 -5.47 -10.36
C LEU A 327 -33.02 -5.78 -9.27
N CYS A 328 -34.11 -5.01 -9.15
CA CYS A 328 -35.16 -5.21 -8.12
C CYS A 328 -36.44 -5.92 -8.61
N GLY A 329 -36.41 -6.59 -9.75
CA GLY A 329 -37.62 -7.14 -10.35
C GLY A 329 -37.72 -8.66 -10.41
N VAL A 330 -37.74 -9.36 -9.26
CA VAL A 330 -38.38 -10.69 -9.22
C VAL A 330 -39.80 -10.50 -8.66
N ARG A 331 -40.78 -10.30 -9.55
CA ARG A 331 -42.18 -10.37 -9.19
C ARG A 331 -42.57 -11.83 -8.94
N ASN A 332 -43.30 -12.07 -7.86
CA ASN A 332 -44.09 -13.27 -7.59
C ASN A 332 -45.22 -13.41 -8.62
N ASP A 333 -44.93 -13.93 -9.80
CA ASP A 333 -45.96 -14.49 -10.65
C ASP A 333 -46.13 -15.98 -10.29
N GLU A 334 -47.32 -16.39 -9.90
CA GLU A 334 -47.74 -17.75 -9.54
C GLU A 334 -47.68 -18.77 -10.70
N GLN A 335 -46.80 -18.59 -11.68
CA GLN A 335 -46.46 -19.60 -12.70
C GLN A 335 -45.25 -20.40 -12.26
N LYS A 336 -45.45 -21.70 -12.00
CA LYS A 336 -44.48 -22.75 -11.62
C LYS A 336 -43.03 -22.30 -11.68
N GLN A 337 -42.50 -21.79 -10.54
CA GLN A 337 -41.10 -21.44 -10.41
C GLN A 337 -40.28 -22.70 -10.72
N PRO A 338 -39.21 -22.60 -11.54
CA PRO A 338 -38.25 -23.69 -11.68
C PRO A 338 -37.75 -24.05 -10.28
N SER A 339 -37.72 -25.34 -9.97
CA SER A 339 -37.23 -25.80 -8.67
C SER A 339 -35.79 -25.33 -8.50
N LEU A 340 -35.52 -24.54 -7.46
CA LEU A 340 -34.19 -24.06 -7.11
C LEU A 340 -33.48 -25.13 -6.30
N VAL A 341 -32.19 -25.33 -6.60
CA VAL A 341 -31.32 -26.27 -5.89
C VAL A 341 -30.13 -25.51 -5.32
N LEU A 342 -29.84 -25.76 -4.05
CA LEU A 342 -28.58 -25.29 -3.43
C LEU A 342 -27.50 -26.33 -3.70
N THR A 343 -26.33 -25.88 -4.12
CA THR A 343 -25.19 -26.74 -4.47
C THR A 343 -23.86 -26.09 -4.04
N ASP A 344 -22.79 -26.89 -4.07
CA ASP A 344 -21.42 -26.42 -3.87
C ASP A 344 -21.04 -25.38 -4.93
N ALA A 345 -20.70 -24.18 -4.47
CA ALA A 345 -20.34 -23.05 -5.30
C ALA A 345 -18.98 -23.21 -6.03
N THR A 346 -18.18 -24.20 -5.63
CA THR A 346 -16.87 -24.45 -6.24
C THR A 346 -16.92 -25.41 -7.44
N GLN A 347 -18.11 -25.93 -7.79
CA GLN A 347 -18.25 -26.86 -8.92
C GLN A 347 -18.03 -26.16 -10.26
N PRO A 348 -17.38 -26.81 -11.25
CA PRO A 348 -16.91 -26.13 -12.46
C PRO A 348 -18.03 -25.75 -13.47
N ASP A 349 -19.14 -26.47 -13.52
CA ASP A 349 -20.14 -26.33 -14.59
C ASP A 349 -21.50 -25.84 -14.08
N ILE A 350 -21.50 -25.08 -12.99
CA ILE A 350 -22.72 -24.46 -12.46
C ILE A 350 -23.03 -23.15 -13.19
N ALA A 351 -24.33 -22.82 -13.24
CA ALA A 351 -24.85 -21.52 -13.65
C ALA A 351 -25.55 -20.87 -12.45
N PRO A 352 -24.79 -20.31 -11.50
CA PRO A 352 -25.34 -19.82 -10.26
C PRO A 352 -26.13 -18.54 -10.45
N LEU A 353 -27.11 -18.33 -9.56
CA LEU A 353 -27.85 -17.09 -9.45
C LEU A 353 -27.09 -16.11 -8.55
N ILE A 354 -27.05 -14.85 -8.93
CA ILE A 354 -26.32 -13.79 -8.22
C ILE A 354 -27.25 -12.78 -7.54
N ALA A 355 -28.57 -12.97 -7.64
CA ALA A 355 -29.60 -12.18 -6.97
C ALA A 355 -30.77 -13.09 -6.56
N GLY A 356 -31.54 -12.64 -5.58
CA GLY A 356 -32.68 -13.36 -5.00
C GLY A 356 -32.44 -13.75 -3.56
N GLU A 357 -33.55 -14.04 -2.83
CA GLU A 357 -33.49 -14.56 -1.46
C GLU A 357 -33.82 -16.05 -1.48
N TYR A 358 -33.03 -16.85 -0.80
CA TYR A 358 -33.08 -18.30 -0.80
C TYR A 358 -33.27 -18.82 0.63
N THR A 359 -33.94 -19.96 0.78
CA THR A 359 -34.10 -20.62 2.06
C THR A 359 -33.11 -21.77 2.16
N LEU A 360 -32.28 -21.74 3.19
CA LEU A 360 -31.33 -22.80 3.51
C LEU A 360 -32.05 -24.06 4.04
N PRO A 361 -31.38 -25.24 4.07
CA PRO A 361 -31.98 -26.49 4.56
C PRO A 361 -32.46 -26.41 6.02
N ASP A 362 -31.89 -25.54 6.83
CA ASP A 362 -32.25 -25.28 8.23
C ASP A 362 -33.40 -24.25 8.39
N GLY A 363 -33.93 -23.69 7.28
CA GLY A 363 -35.02 -22.73 7.26
C GLY A 363 -34.59 -21.26 7.26
N ARG A 364 -33.33 -20.95 7.48
CA ARG A 364 -32.81 -19.55 7.46
C ARG A 364 -32.82 -18.99 6.05
N LYS A 365 -32.75 -17.67 5.97
CA LYS A 365 -32.64 -16.94 4.70
C LYS A 365 -31.19 -16.66 4.34
N ALA A 366 -30.89 -16.65 3.03
CA ALA A 366 -29.58 -16.27 2.52
C ALA A 366 -29.74 -15.58 1.16
N VAL A 367 -28.79 -14.69 0.83
CA VAL A 367 -28.72 -13.96 -0.43
C VAL A 367 -27.34 -14.09 -1.04
N PRO A 368 -27.17 -14.04 -2.37
CA PRO A 368 -25.85 -14.00 -2.98
C PRO A 368 -25.07 -12.76 -2.56
N ALA A 369 -23.75 -12.89 -2.39
CA ALA A 369 -22.87 -11.80 -2.00
C ALA A 369 -22.95 -10.58 -2.95
N PHE A 370 -23.15 -10.82 -4.26
CA PHE A 370 -23.32 -9.74 -5.24
C PHE A 370 -24.56 -8.89 -4.95
N GLN A 371 -25.66 -9.48 -4.48
CA GLN A 371 -26.86 -8.70 -4.13
C GLN A 371 -26.55 -7.69 -3.01
N ILE A 372 -25.76 -8.06 -2.03
CA ILE A 372 -25.36 -7.15 -0.93
C ILE A 372 -24.50 -5.99 -1.47
N ILE A 373 -23.61 -6.27 -2.42
CA ILE A 373 -22.85 -5.23 -3.14
C ILE A 373 -23.79 -4.28 -3.89
N ALA A 374 -24.76 -4.83 -4.62
CA ALA A 374 -25.72 -4.03 -5.38
C ALA A 374 -26.62 -3.19 -4.45
N GLU A 375 -27.13 -3.75 -3.37
CA GLU A 375 -27.91 -3.03 -2.35
C GLU A 375 -27.13 -1.86 -1.75
N ARG A 376 -25.83 -2.05 -1.47
CA ARG A 376 -24.94 -1.01 -0.95
C ARG A 376 -24.74 0.13 -1.96
N PHE A 377 -24.30 -0.17 -3.16
CA PHE A 377 -23.89 0.86 -4.10
C PHE A 377 -25.05 1.46 -4.92
N LEU A 378 -26.21 0.81 -4.99
CA LEU A 378 -27.42 1.40 -5.57
C LEU A 378 -28.18 2.31 -4.60
N ALA A 379 -27.77 2.39 -3.33
CA ALA A 379 -28.35 3.34 -2.39
C ALA A 379 -28.10 4.80 -2.83
N ASP A 380 -29.01 5.69 -2.49
CA ASP A 380 -29.00 7.12 -2.85
C ASP A 380 -27.71 7.82 -2.40
N GLU A 381 -27.05 7.32 -1.34
CA GLU A 381 -25.76 7.85 -0.85
C GLU A 381 -24.69 7.88 -1.94
N TYR A 382 -24.70 6.91 -2.86
CA TYR A 382 -23.72 6.78 -3.95
C TYR A 382 -24.24 7.34 -5.30
N ALA A 383 -25.47 7.85 -5.36
CA ALA A 383 -25.97 8.52 -6.56
C ALA A 383 -25.09 9.73 -6.91
N PRO A 384 -24.73 9.93 -8.19
CA PRO A 384 -23.83 11.01 -8.60
C PRO A 384 -24.21 12.41 -8.11
N GLU A 385 -25.49 12.70 -7.97
CA GLU A 385 -26.00 13.98 -7.43
C GLU A 385 -25.58 14.18 -5.97
N ASN A 386 -25.71 13.16 -5.14
CA ASN A 386 -25.40 13.22 -3.73
C ASN A 386 -23.90 13.15 -3.44
N VAL A 387 -23.14 12.52 -4.35
CA VAL A 387 -21.68 12.41 -4.27
C VAL A 387 -21.00 13.69 -4.73
N SER A 388 -21.53 14.36 -5.78
CA SER A 388 -20.94 15.52 -6.44
C SER A 388 -20.60 16.65 -5.46
N GLU A 389 -21.51 17.01 -4.57
CA GLU A 389 -21.30 18.09 -3.59
C GLU A 389 -20.12 17.80 -2.66
N ARG A 390 -19.96 16.54 -2.27
CA ARG A 390 -18.95 16.10 -1.29
C ARG A 390 -17.58 15.88 -1.94
N CYS A 391 -17.52 15.27 -3.12
CA CYS A 391 -16.26 14.95 -3.78
C CYS A 391 -15.71 16.09 -4.66
N GLY A 392 -16.53 17.11 -4.99
CA GLY A 392 -16.14 18.22 -5.83
C GLY A 392 -16.12 17.94 -7.33
N VAL A 393 -16.59 16.77 -7.76
CA VAL A 393 -16.71 16.35 -9.15
C VAL A 393 -18.19 16.35 -9.54
N ASP A 394 -18.57 17.08 -10.60
CA ASP A 394 -19.97 17.19 -10.99
C ASP A 394 -20.58 15.87 -11.47
N ALA A 395 -21.90 15.70 -11.25
CA ALA A 395 -22.62 14.46 -11.54
C ALA A 395 -22.57 14.06 -13.03
N VAL A 396 -22.49 15.03 -13.95
CA VAL A 396 -22.38 14.78 -15.39
C VAL A 396 -21.02 14.15 -15.71
N THR A 397 -19.97 14.68 -15.12
CA THR A 397 -18.61 14.12 -15.23
C THR A 397 -18.55 12.71 -14.65
N ILE A 398 -19.16 12.46 -13.48
CA ILE A 398 -19.19 11.12 -12.87
C ILE A 398 -19.85 10.11 -13.83
N ARG A 399 -21.02 10.43 -14.37
CA ARG A 399 -21.73 9.55 -15.34
C ARG A 399 -20.93 9.34 -16.62
N ARG A 400 -20.32 10.41 -17.14
CA ARG A 400 -19.49 10.31 -18.34
C ARG A 400 -18.30 9.36 -18.12
N LEU A 401 -17.58 9.50 -17.00
CA LEU A 401 -16.46 8.62 -16.67
C LEU A 401 -16.89 7.15 -16.52
N ALA A 402 -18.03 6.88 -15.87
CA ALA A 402 -18.58 5.52 -15.75
C ALA A 402 -18.93 4.95 -17.12
N ASN A 403 -19.57 5.73 -17.99
CA ASN A 403 -19.92 5.31 -19.35
C ASN A 403 -18.67 5.06 -20.21
N GLU A 404 -17.64 5.91 -20.13
CA GLU A 404 -16.37 5.70 -20.84
C GLU A 404 -15.67 4.41 -20.40
N LEU A 405 -15.61 4.15 -19.09
CA LEU A 405 -15.09 2.90 -18.55
C LEU A 405 -15.83 1.68 -19.10
N ALA A 406 -17.16 1.72 -19.07
CA ALA A 406 -18.01 0.65 -19.56
C ALA A 406 -17.87 0.45 -21.07
N GLN A 407 -17.88 1.54 -21.87
CA GLN A 407 -17.68 1.48 -23.31
C GLN A 407 -16.35 0.81 -23.64
N VAL A 408 -15.25 1.25 -23.06
CA VAL A 408 -13.94 0.69 -23.37
C VAL A 408 -13.82 -0.76 -22.89
N ALA A 409 -14.38 -1.10 -21.72
CA ALA A 409 -14.33 -2.46 -21.20
C ALA A 409 -15.12 -3.46 -22.05
N PHE A 410 -16.33 -3.10 -22.49
CA PHE A 410 -17.27 -4.03 -23.11
C PHE A 410 -17.40 -3.88 -24.63
N ASP A 411 -17.50 -2.64 -25.13
CA ASP A 411 -17.73 -2.41 -26.56
C ASP A 411 -16.42 -2.41 -27.35
N GLU A 412 -15.27 -2.18 -26.66
CA GLU A 412 -13.93 -2.22 -27.24
C GLU A 412 -13.07 -3.37 -26.69
N ALA A 413 -13.71 -4.42 -26.18
CA ALA A 413 -13.04 -5.61 -25.65
C ALA A 413 -11.98 -6.18 -26.60
N ILE A 414 -10.96 -6.82 -26.04
CA ILE A 414 -9.85 -7.43 -26.80
C ILE A 414 -10.00 -8.94 -26.74
N GLU A 415 -9.81 -9.61 -27.87
CA GLU A 415 -9.71 -11.06 -27.91
C GLU A 415 -8.32 -11.46 -28.43
N LEU A 416 -7.56 -12.19 -27.62
CA LEU A 416 -6.24 -12.69 -27.97
C LEU A 416 -6.33 -14.16 -28.38
N PRO A 417 -5.72 -14.60 -29.51
CA PRO A 417 -5.72 -15.98 -29.97
C PRO A 417 -4.70 -16.82 -29.15
N ILE A 418 -4.85 -16.82 -27.82
CA ILE A 418 -3.99 -17.58 -26.90
C ILE A 418 -4.86 -18.67 -26.25
N ALA A 419 -4.58 -19.92 -26.62
CA ALA A 419 -5.24 -21.06 -26.01
C ALA A 419 -4.70 -21.31 -24.60
N TRP A 420 -5.60 -21.58 -23.64
CA TRP A 420 -5.25 -21.84 -22.26
C TRP A 420 -6.21 -22.84 -21.60
N THR A 421 -5.86 -23.32 -20.45
CA THR A 421 -6.70 -24.24 -19.66
C THR A 421 -6.90 -23.65 -18.27
N ASP A 422 -8.16 -23.60 -17.81
CA ASP A 422 -8.45 -23.18 -16.45
C ASP A 422 -8.17 -24.29 -15.41
N THR A 423 -8.24 -23.93 -14.14
CA THR A 423 -8.00 -24.87 -13.02
C THR A 423 -9.05 -26.00 -12.94
N HIS A 424 -10.21 -25.84 -13.57
CA HIS A 424 -11.26 -26.86 -13.67
C HIS A 424 -11.08 -27.78 -14.88
N GLY A 425 -10.04 -27.56 -15.69
CA GLY A 425 -9.74 -28.38 -16.88
C GLY A 425 -10.48 -27.99 -18.15
N ARG A 426 -11.23 -26.87 -18.16
CA ARG A 426 -11.85 -26.33 -19.38
C ARG A 426 -10.79 -25.74 -20.27
N LYS A 427 -10.88 -26.05 -21.55
CA LYS A 427 -10.03 -25.49 -22.60
C LYS A 427 -10.70 -24.25 -23.21
N HIS A 428 -9.91 -23.20 -23.34
CA HIS A 428 -10.30 -21.94 -23.96
C HIS A 428 -9.41 -21.70 -25.18
N ASP A 429 -9.98 -21.37 -26.32
CA ASP A 429 -9.23 -21.11 -27.55
C ASP A 429 -8.64 -19.69 -27.59
N THR A 430 -9.22 -18.77 -26.81
CA THR A 430 -8.85 -17.37 -26.76
C THR A 430 -8.86 -16.83 -25.33
N MET A 431 -8.23 -15.65 -25.13
CA MET A 431 -8.31 -14.86 -23.90
C MET A 431 -9.08 -13.56 -24.17
N LEU A 432 -10.24 -13.41 -23.53
CA LEU A 432 -11.04 -12.18 -23.60
C LEU A 432 -10.45 -11.11 -22.68
N GLY A 433 -10.25 -9.90 -23.18
CA GLY A 433 -9.66 -8.79 -22.48
C GLY A 433 -10.59 -7.60 -22.30
N ARG A 434 -10.40 -6.89 -21.16
CA ARG A 434 -11.09 -5.65 -20.81
C ARG A 434 -10.05 -4.51 -20.75
N PRO A 435 -9.85 -3.72 -21.80
CA PRO A 435 -8.70 -2.81 -21.91
C PRO A 435 -8.83 -1.52 -21.08
N VAL A 436 -9.33 -1.67 -19.87
CA VAL A 436 -9.41 -0.64 -18.82
C VAL A 436 -8.51 -1.03 -17.68
N SER A 437 -7.70 -0.10 -17.20
CA SER A 437 -6.84 -0.34 -16.05
C SER A 437 -6.88 0.83 -15.08
N MET A 438 -6.57 0.55 -13.83
CA MET A 438 -6.41 1.54 -12.78
C MET A 438 -5.05 1.37 -12.13
N HIS A 439 -4.46 2.49 -11.74
CA HIS A 439 -3.25 2.49 -10.93
C HIS A 439 -3.43 3.47 -9.78
N ALA A 440 -3.20 3.02 -8.57
CA ALA A 440 -3.40 3.81 -7.37
C ALA A 440 -2.16 3.80 -6.49
N MET A 441 -1.96 4.90 -5.78
CA MET A 441 -0.82 5.10 -4.90
C MET A 441 -1.26 5.60 -3.53
N ARG A 442 -0.30 6.04 -2.72
CA ARG A 442 -0.53 6.46 -1.33
C ARG A 442 -1.47 7.63 -1.16
N GLY A 443 -1.72 8.39 -2.22
CA GLY A 443 -2.68 9.50 -2.19
C GLY A 443 -4.06 9.10 -1.69
N ILE A 444 -4.51 7.88 -2.04
CA ILE A 444 -5.80 7.34 -1.58
C ILE A 444 -5.70 6.54 -0.27
N ALA A 445 -4.53 6.02 0.05
CA ALA A 445 -4.36 5.09 1.17
C ALA A 445 -4.02 5.77 2.50
N ALA A 446 -3.50 6.99 2.49
CA ALA A 446 -3.04 7.69 3.69
C ALA A 446 -4.11 8.61 4.32
N HIS A 447 -5.37 8.21 4.21
CA HIS A 447 -6.54 8.75 4.85
C HIS A 447 -7.11 7.75 5.87
N ALA A 448 -7.90 8.22 6.83
CA ALA A 448 -8.56 7.35 7.80
C ALA A 448 -9.55 6.37 7.16
N ASN A 449 -10.06 6.66 5.98
CA ASN A 449 -10.94 5.78 5.20
C ASN A 449 -10.20 5.02 4.08
N GLY A 450 -8.87 5.01 4.10
CA GLY A 450 -8.04 4.50 3.01
C GLY A 450 -8.20 3.02 2.72
N PHE A 451 -8.46 2.19 3.73
CA PHE A 451 -8.70 0.75 3.56
C PHE A 451 -9.91 0.48 2.67
N HIS A 452 -11.06 1.06 3.02
CA HIS A 452 -12.29 0.88 2.23
C HIS A 452 -12.23 1.60 0.89
N THR A 453 -11.56 2.75 0.79
CA THR A 453 -11.31 3.43 -0.50
C THR A 453 -10.55 2.52 -1.46
N CYS A 454 -9.48 1.87 -1.02
CA CYS A 454 -8.76 0.89 -1.85
C CYS A 454 -9.66 -0.27 -2.27
N ARG A 455 -10.46 -0.82 -1.35
CA ARG A 455 -11.40 -1.92 -1.66
C ARG A 455 -12.48 -1.49 -2.67
N THR A 456 -13.01 -0.27 -2.57
CA THR A 456 -14.02 0.24 -3.52
C THR A 456 -13.45 0.31 -4.95
N ILE A 457 -12.20 0.78 -5.11
CA ILE A 457 -11.54 0.80 -6.42
C ILE A 457 -11.27 -0.63 -6.93
N HIS A 458 -10.95 -1.58 -6.03
CA HIS A 458 -10.84 -2.99 -6.42
C HIS A 458 -12.18 -3.55 -6.92
N VAL A 459 -13.28 -3.29 -6.22
CA VAL A 459 -14.63 -3.69 -6.64
C VAL A 459 -14.97 -3.10 -8.01
N LEU A 460 -14.69 -1.81 -8.24
CA LEU A 460 -14.90 -1.16 -9.53
C LEU A 460 -14.18 -1.92 -10.68
N GLN A 461 -12.92 -2.32 -10.48
CA GLN A 461 -12.18 -3.10 -11.48
C GLN A 461 -12.74 -4.52 -11.66
N ILE A 462 -13.14 -5.18 -10.57
CA ILE A 462 -13.71 -6.54 -10.61
C ILE A 462 -15.03 -6.54 -11.37
N LEU A 463 -15.91 -5.56 -11.16
CA LEU A 463 -17.19 -5.43 -11.88
C LEU A 463 -17.01 -5.27 -13.39
N LEU A 464 -15.94 -4.60 -13.80
CA LEU A 464 -15.57 -4.45 -15.21
C LEU A 464 -14.87 -5.69 -15.81
N GLY A 465 -14.59 -6.75 -15.02
CA GLY A 465 -13.76 -7.87 -15.46
C GLY A 465 -12.30 -7.46 -15.74
N ALA A 466 -11.83 -6.37 -15.15
CA ALA A 466 -10.57 -5.71 -15.46
C ALA A 466 -9.45 -6.04 -14.45
N ILE A 467 -9.40 -7.28 -13.99
CA ILE A 467 -8.28 -7.82 -13.19
C ILE A 467 -7.68 -9.03 -13.92
N ASP A 468 -6.42 -8.90 -14.30
CA ASP A 468 -5.59 -9.91 -14.95
C ASP A 468 -6.19 -10.49 -16.26
N THR A 469 -6.90 -9.64 -17.00
CA THR A 469 -7.38 -9.90 -18.36
C THR A 469 -6.59 -9.05 -19.37
N PRO A 470 -6.51 -9.40 -20.66
CA PRO A 470 -5.80 -8.61 -21.65
C PRO A 470 -6.24 -7.12 -21.65
N GLY A 471 -5.25 -6.23 -21.49
CA GLY A 471 -5.48 -4.79 -21.45
C GLY A 471 -5.85 -4.20 -20.09
N SER A 472 -5.98 -5.03 -19.05
CA SER A 472 -6.38 -4.61 -17.70
C SER A 472 -5.20 -4.50 -16.74
N PHE A 473 -5.49 -4.41 -15.43
CA PHE A 473 -4.52 -4.58 -14.36
C PHE A 473 -3.98 -6.01 -14.38
N ARG A 474 -2.67 -6.20 -14.30
CA ARG A 474 -1.99 -7.48 -14.36
C ARG A 474 -1.23 -7.77 -13.08
N TYR A 475 -1.26 -9.01 -12.60
CA TYR A 475 -0.41 -9.45 -11.52
C TYR A 475 1.05 -9.55 -11.96
N GLN A 476 1.96 -9.12 -11.08
CA GLN A 476 3.38 -9.43 -11.23
C GLN A 476 3.72 -10.70 -10.42
N PRO A 477 4.62 -11.59 -10.90
CA PRO A 477 5.12 -12.67 -10.06
C PRO A 477 5.78 -12.12 -8.77
N PRO A 478 5.59 -12.74 -7.61
CA PRO A 478 5.00 -14.06 -7.31
C PRO A 478 3.48 -14.08 -7.09
N TYR A 479 2.73 -13.27 -7.76
CA TYR A 479 1.28 -13.11 -7.56
C TYR A 479 0.46 -13.81 -8.64
N PRO A 480 -0.85 -14.05 -8.39
CA PRO A 480 -1.62 -13.70 -7.21
C PRO A 480 -1.35 -14.61 -6.01
N LYS A 481 -1.60 -14.11 -4.79
CA LYS A 481 -1.67 -14.88 -3.55
C LYS A 481 -3.13 -15.17 -3.21
N PRO A 482 -3.42 -16.18 -2.33
CA PRO A 482 -4.79 -16.41 -1.88
C PRO A 482 -5.45 -15.18 -1.27
N ALA A 483 -6.73 -15.01 -1.53
CA ALA A 483 -7.59 -14.02 -0.88
C ALA A 483 -8.73 -14.76 -0.15
N PRO A 484 -8.83 -14.73 1.19
CA PRO A 484 -7.93 -14.06 2.13
C PRO A 484 -6.56 -14.75 2.26
N PRO A 485 -5.51 -14.02 2.67
CA PRO A 485 -4.17 -14.58 2.80
C PRO A 485 -4.07 -15.63 3.91
N GLY A 486 -3.20 -16.64 3.74
CA GLY A 486 -3.08 -17.75 4.68
C GLY A 486 -2.13 -17.54 5.86
N ASN A 487 -1.21 -16.55 5.78
CA ASN A 487 -0.23 -16.31 6.82
C ASN A 487 -0.79 -15.45 7.97
N LYS A 488 -0.59 -15.92 9.21
CA LYS A 488 -1.08 -15.27 10.43
C LYS A 488 0.10 -14.78 11.28
N PRO A 489 -0.07 -13.74 12.13
CA PRO A 489 0.95 -13.33 13.08
C PRO A 489 1.17 -14.42 14.13
N ALA A 490 2.43 -14.62 14.57
CA ALA A 490 2.77 -15.62 15.56
C ALA A 490 2.20 -15.24 16.94
N LYS A 491 1.47 -16.17 17.58
CA LYS A 491 0.81 -15.97 18.89
C LYS A 491 1.66 -16.44 20.08
N SER A 492 2.61 -17.31 19.85
CA SER A 492 3.35 -18.00 20.93
C SER A 492 4.82 -18.23 20.55
N ARG A 493 5.56 -18.71 21.52
CA ARG A 493 6.97 -19.10 21.38
C ARG A 493 7.12 -20.62 21.52
N LYS A 494 8.14 -21.14 20.86
CA LYS A 494 8.62 -22.51 21.04
C LYS A 494 9.47 -22.60 22.31
N PRO A 495 9.79 -23.82 22.80
CA PRO A 495 10.65 -24.02 23.99
C PRO A 495 12.05 -23.39 23.86
N ASP A 496 12.58 -23.22 22.63
CA ASP A 496 13.86 -22.59 22.35
C ASP A 496 13.80 -21.04 22.35
N GLY A 497 12.62 -20.47 22.64
CA GLY A 497 12.35 -19.04 22.68
C GLY A 497 12.01 -18.40 21.34
N THR A 498 12.08 -19.11 20.21
CA THR A 498 11.68 -18.60 18.90
C THR A 498 10.17 -18.43 18.78
N LEU A 499 9.71 -17.46 17.99
CA LEU A 499 8.29 -17.39 17.67
C LEU A 499 7.86 -18.57 16.81
N THR A 500 6.61 -19.03 16.99
CA THR A 500 6.03 -20.15 16.22
C THR A 500 5.85 -19.84 14.73
N GLY A 501 5.98 -18.57 14.33
CA GLY A 501 5.87 -18.09 12.96
C GLY A 501 6.42 -16.67 12.82
N ASN A 502 6.13 -16.02 11.72
CA ASN A 502 6.52 -14.62 11.48
C ASN A 502 5.80 -13.68 12.48
N PRO A 503 6.44 -12.63 13.03
CA PRO A 503 5.77 -11.64 13.86
C PRO A 503 4.72 -10.79 13.13
N LEU A 504 4.73 -10.78 11.80
CA LEU A 504 3.76 -10.09 10.95
C LEU A 504 2.91 -11.07 10.14
N GLY A 505 1.67 -10.68 9.82
CA GLY A 505 0.76 -11.52 9.05
C GLY A 505 -0.61 -10.87 8.86
N TYR A 506 -1.58 -11.70 8.49
CA TYR A 506 -2.94 -11.27 8.16
C TYR A 506 -3.95 -12.07 9.00
N PRO A 507 -4.51 -11.49 10.08
CA PRO A 507 -5.57 -12.14 10.86
C PRO A 507 -6.79 -12.48 10.01
N GLN A 508 -7.42 -13.63 10.25
CA GLN A 508 -8.60 -14.10 9.52
C GLN A 508 -9.84 -14.23 10.40
N SER A 509 -9.65 -14.08 11.71
CA SER A 509 -10.71 -14.05 12.71
C SER A 509 -10.22 -13.34 13.96
N PRO A 510 -11.11 -12.96 14.89
CA PRO A 510 -10.73 -12.46 16.21
C PRO A 510 -9.74 -13.36 16.94
N ASP A 511 -9.84 -14.69 16.75
CA ASP A 511 -8.92 -15.65 17.40
C ASP A 511 -7.44 -15.48 16.98
N ASP A 512 -7.16 -14.77 15.90
CA ASP A 512 -5.78 -14.52 15.44
C ASP A 512 -5.17 -13.27 16.08
N LEU A 513 -5.90 -12.52 16.89
CA LEU A 513 -5.40 -11.32 17.55
C LEU A 513 -4.35 -11.63 18.62
N LEU A 514 -3.44 -10.68 18.81
CA LEU A 514 -2.40 -10.67 19.84
C LEU A 514 -2.85 -9.79 21.02
N VAL A 515 -3.82 -10.29 21.77
CA VAL A 515 -4.37 -9.64 22.96
C VAL A 515 -4.22 -10.53 24.19
N ASP A 516 -4.32 -9.94 25.39
CA ASP A 516 -4.40 -10.66 26.66
C ASP A 516 -5.85 -11.15 26.95
N GLU A 517 -6.08 -11.68 28.15
CA GLU A 517 -7.37 -12.22 28.58
C GLU A 517 -8.44 -11.11 28.72
N GLU A 518 -8.03 -9.87 28.98
CA GLU A 518 -8.85 -8.68 29.07
C GLU A 518 -9.07 -8.01 27.70
N GLY A 519 -8.51 -8.55 26.61
CA GLY A 519 -8.60 -8.01 25.26
C GLY A 519 -7.66 -6.82 25.00
N GLN A 520 -6.68 -6.54 25.87
CA GLN A 520 -5.74 -5.46 25.70
C GLN A 520 -4.61 -5.85 24.72
N PRO A 521 -4.02 -4.90 23.98
CA PRO A 521 -2.92 -5.17 23.06
C PRO A 521 -1.72 -5.83 23.77
N ARG A 522 -1.07 -6.80 23.11
CA ARG A 522 0.21 -7.37 23.58
C ARG A 522 1.42 -6.74 22.89
N ARG A 523 1.23 -6.14 21.71
CA ARG A 523 2.31 -5.50 20.94
C ARG A 523 2.40 -4.01 21.28
N LEU A 524 3.64 -3.49 21.27
CA LEU A 524 3.92 -2.08 21.48
C LEU A 524 3.22 -1.14 20.50
N ASP A 525 3.09 -1.55 19.25
CA ASP A 525 2.44 -0.78 18.19
C ASP A 525 0.92 -0.96 18.14
N HIS A 526 0.34 -1.77 19.03
CA HIS A 526 -1.06 -2.17 19.08
C HIS A 526 -1.57 -2.88 17.79
N ALA A 527 -0.65 -3.27 16.88
CA ALA A 527 -1.02 -4.09 15.73
C ALA A 527 -1.58 -5.45 16.17
N PHE A 528 -2.51 -5.99 15.37
CA PHE A 528 -3.18 -7.26 15.66
C PHE A 528 -3.89 -7.28 17.03
N SER A 529 -4.42 -6.15 17.43
CA SER A 529 -5.30 -6.01 18.61
C SER A 529 -6.68 -5.53 18.16
N TRP A 530 -7.59 -5.38 19.11
CA TRP A 530 -8.89 -4.79 18.83
C TRP A 530 -8.80 -3.33 18.35
N GLU A 531 -7.74 -2.61 18.69
CA GLU A 531 -7.50 -1.25 18.19
C GLU A 531 -7.17 -1.25 16.68
N PHE A 532 -6.29 -2.18 16.22
CA PHE A 532 -5.89 -2.28 14.81
C PHE A 532 -5.76 -3.75 14.36
N PRO A 533 -6.88 -4.45 14.16
CA PRO A 533 -6.87 -5.88 13.87
C PRO A 533 -6.10 -6.26 12.60
N LEU A 534 -6.18 -5.46 11.53
CA LEU A 534 -5.59 -5.79 10.24
C LEU A 534 -4.30 -5.01 9.93
N ALA A 535 -3.54 -4.61 10.94
CA ALA A 535 -2.26 -3.90 10.79
C ALA A 535 -1.12 -4.80 10.30
N ALA A 536 -1.24 -5.34 9.10
CA ALA A 536 -0.46 -6.45 8.54
C ALA A 536 1.08 -6.27 8.55
N HIS A 537 1.57 -5.03 8.57
CA HIS A 537 3.02 -4.71 8.56
C HIS A 537 3.53 -4.17 9.91
N GLY A 538 2.71 -4.21 10.95
CA GLY A 538 2.95 -3.46 12.18
C GLY A 538 2.76 -1.96 11.97
N LEU A 539 2.95 -1.14 13.01
CA LEU A 539 2.75 0.31 12.98
C LEU A 539 3.97 1.04 13.57
N LEU A 540 4.27 2.24 13.09
CA LEU A 540 5.42 3.04 13.57
C LEU A 540 5.01 4.32 14.31
N GLN A 541 3.82 4.87 14.05
CA GLN A 541 3.47 6.22 14.46
C GLN A 541 3.24 6.40 15.98
N SER A 542 2.85 5.36 16.71
CA SER A 542 2.57 5.40 18.15
C SER A 542 3.65 4.77 19.03
N VAL A 543 4.64 4.12 18.41
CA VAL A 543 5.63 3.27 19.11
C VAL A 543 6.41 4.02 20.19
N ILE A 544 6.91 5.21 19.89
CA ILE A 544 7.73 5.98 20.85
C ILE A 544 6.88 6.42 22.05
N ARG A 545 5.64 6.86 21.82
CA ARG A 545 4.72 7.22 22.89
C ARG A 545 4.37 6.02 23.75
N ASN A 546 3.97 4.92 23.17
CA ASN A 546 3.60 3.71 23.89
C ASN A 546 4.78 3.16 24.70
N ALA A 547 6.00 3.20 24.15
CA ALA A 547 7.22 2.81 24.87
C ALA A 547 7.47 3.69 26.11
N VAL A 548 7.28 5.01 25.98
CA VAL A 548 7.45 5.96 27.09
C VAL A 548 6.33 5.84 28.14
N GLU A 549 5.11 5.53 27.71
CA GLU A 549 3.96 5.30 28.61
C GLU A 549 4.03 3.89 29.27
N GLY A 550 4.89 2.99 28.77
CA GLY A 550 5.01 1.61 29.26
C GLY A 550 3.81 0.74 28.90
N LYS A 551 3.14 1.00 27.80
CA LYS A 551 1.93 0.32 27.33
C LYS A 551 2.18 -0.41 26.00
N PRO A 552 1.77 -1.66 25.86
CA PRO A 552 1.21 -2.57 26.89
C PRO A 552 2.28 -3.09 27.87
N THR A 553 3.56 -2.95 27.52
CA THR A 553 4.69 -3.42 28.32
C THR A 553 5.84 -2.40 28.26
N ARG A 554 6.72 -2.49 29.24
CA ARG A 554 7.97 -1.74 29.26
C ARG A 554 8.84 -2.14 28.06
N VAL A 555 9.45 -1.16 27.40
CA VAL A 555 10.51 -1.36 26.41
C VAL A 555 11.84 -0.99 27.07
N ASP A 556 12.79 -1.90 26.98
CA ASP A 556 14.17 -1.67 27.43
C ASP A 556 15.03 -1.18 26.27
N THR A 557 14.99 -1.88 25.16
CA THR A 557 15.82 -1.56 23.99
C THR A 557 14.96 -1.25 22.76
N LEU A 558 15.11 -0.04 22.22
CA LEU A 558 14.60 0.37 20.92
C LEU A 558 15.71 0.21 19.89
N PHE A 559 15.58 -0.78 19.00
CA PHE A 559 16.52 -1.04 17.92
C PHE A 559 15.96 -0.51 16.60
N LEU A 560 16.60 0.50 16.04
CA LEU A 560 16.15 1.19 14.83
C LEU A 560 17.16 0.99 13.70
N PHE A 561 16.69 0.59 12.52
CA PHE A 561 17.47 0.57 11.29
C PHE A 561 16.86 1.54 10.27
N MET A 562 17.60 2.58 9.88
CA MET A 562 17.21 3.58 8.88
C MET A 562 15.82 4.22 9.10
N ALA A 563 15.27 4.14 10.31
CA ALA A 563 14.01 4.76 10.68
C ALA A 563 14.27 6.12 11.34
N ASN A 564 14.25 7.19 10.56
CA ASN A 564 14.55 8.55 11.06
C ASN A 564 13.35 9.13 11.86
N MET A 565 13.01 8.46 12.98
CA MET A 565 11.85 8.78 13.81
C MET A 565 11.97 10.15 14.50
N GLY A 566 13.19 10.63 14.73
CA GLY A 566 13.43 11.98 15.27
C GLY A 566 13.15 13.11 14.27
N TRP A 567 12.69 12.80 13.03
CA TRP A 567 12.42 13.80 12.00
C TRP A 567 11.18 13.51 11.18
N ASN A 568 11.27 12.70 10.12
CA ASN A 568 10.19 12.51 9.14
C ASN A 568 9.48 11.15 9.21
N SER A 569 9.92 10.23 10.07
CA SER A 569 9.25 8.94 10.29
C SER A 569 8.35 8.95 11.52
N ALA A 570 7.70 10.09 11.78
CA ALA A 570 6.76 10.33 12.87
C ALA A 570 5.62 11.22 12.41
N MET A 571 4.47 11.11 13.04
CA MET A 571 3.31 12.01 12.83
C MET A 571 3.60 13.38 13.46
N ASP A 572 3.84 13.41 14.77
CA ASP A 572 4.21 14.60 15.54
C ASP A 572 5.72 14.59 15.82
N THR A 573 6.49 15.22 14.94
CA THR A 573 7.95 15.24 15.05
C THR A 573 8.44 15.90 16.36
N THR A 574 7.76 16.95 16.82
CA THR A 574 8.16 17.68 18.03
C THR A 574 7.88 16.86 19.29
N ALA A 575 6.71 16.26 19.41
CA ALA A 575 6.39 15.37 20.53
C ALA A 575 7.29 14.13 20.54
N THR A 576 7.51 13.49 19.40
CA THR A 576 8.40 12.31 19.30
C THR A 576 9.80 12.63 19.81
N ARG A 577 10.35 13.79 19.46
CA ARG A 577 11.68 14.19 19.94
C ARG A 577 11.72 14.46 21.46
N LYS A 578 10.68 15.09 22.04
CA LYS A 578 10.53 15.24 23.50
C LYS A 578 10.47 13.87 24.17
N LEU A 579 9.68 12.94 23.62
CA LEU A 579 9.50 11.59 24.16
C LEU A 579 10.79 10.75 24.13
N LEU A 580 11.62 10.83 23.08
CA LEU A 580 12.91 10.13 23.01
C LEU A 580 13.89 10.57 24.12
N CYS A 581 13.69 11.76 24.71
CA CYS A 581 14.46 12.29 25.84
C CYS A 581 13.73 12.15 27.18
N ALA A 582 12.54 11.52 27.21
CA ALA A 582 11.73 11.43 28.43
C ALA A 582 12.43 10.62 29.53
N ARG A 583 12.32 11.11 30.77
CA ARG A 583 12.91 10.50 31.95
C ARG A 583 11.83 10.13 32.97
N ASP A 584 12.12 9.16 33.81
CA ASP A 584 11.32 8.80 34.99
C ASP A 584 11.66 9.72 36.19
N GLU A 585 11.01 9.49 37.34
CA GLU A 585 11.21 10.27 38.57
C GLU A 585 12.63 10.11 39.16
N ALA A 586 13.30 8.99 38.84
CA ALA A 586 14.68 8.73 39.24
C ALA A 586 15.72 9.40 38.32
N GLY A 587 15.28 10.07 37.24
CA GLY A 587 16.15 10.72 36.27
C GLY A 587 16.69 9.78 35.18
N SER A 588 16.26 8.52 35.15
CA SER A 588 16.64 7.55 34.10
C SER A 588 15.79 7.72 32.86
N TYR A 589 16.35 7.43 31.67
CA TYR A 589 15.56 7.46 30.46
C TYR A 589 14.47 6.37 30.48
N LYS A 590 13.24 6.73 30.10
CA LYS A 590 12.10 5.80 30.08
C LYS A 590 12.28 4.67 29.07
N ILE A 591 13.02 4.90 27.99
CA ILE A 591 13.56 3.85 27.11
C ILE A 591 15.05 3.78 27.43
N PRO A 592 15.52 2.77 28.18
CA PRO A 592 16.90 2.71 28.65
C PRO A 592 17.94 2.74 27.54
N HIS A 593 17.72 1.99 26.44
CA HIS A 593 18.69 1.86 25.36
C HIS A 593 18.07 2.14 23.99
N ILE A 594 18.73 2.95 23.17
CA ILE A 594 18.41 3.19 21.77
C ILE A 594 19.63 2.82 20.92
N ILE A 595 19.53 1.71 20.17
CA ILE A 595 20.51 1.32 19.17
C ILE A 595 20.01 1.84 17.82
N TYR A 596 20.80 2.65 17.14
CA TYR A 596 20.46 3.20 15.83
C TYR A 596 21.49 2.85 14.76
N VAL A 597 21.04 2.25 13.68
CA VAL A 597 21.91 1.86 12.56
C VAL A 597 21.55 2.72 11.34
N ASP A 598 22.52 3.47 10.85
CA ASP A 598 22.40 4.32 9.68
C ASP A 598 23.79 4.51 9.02
N ALA A 599 23.83 4.77 7.74
CA ALA A 599 25.06 5.17 7.04
C ALA A 599 25.41 6.65 7.24
N TYR A 600 24.46 7.47 7.71
CA TYR A 600 24.55 8.93 7.77
C TYR A 600 24.25 9.46 9.18
N ASP A 601 24.84 10.61 9.48
CA ASP A 601 24.59 11.38 10.71
C ASP A 601 23.25 12.11 10.65
N SER A 602 22.16 11.32 10.54
CA SER A 602 20.79 11.82 10.43
C SER A 602 20.29 12.42 11.75
N GLU A 603 19.07 12.96 11.75
CA GLU A 603 18.49 13.64 12.92
C GLU A 603 18.32 12.68 14.11
N THR A 604 17.99 11.41 13.87
CA THR A 604 17.76 10.40 14.93
C THR A 604 19.05 10.00 15.64
N VAL A 605 20.23 10.14 14.99
CA VAL A 605 21.54 9.89 15.63
C VAL A 605 21.67 10.62 16.96
N ALA A 606 21.14 11.85 17.06
CA ALA A 606 21.22 12.65 18.29
C ALA A 606 20.56 11.99 19.51
N PHE A 607 19.65 11.06 19.33
CA PHE A 607 18.87 10.41 20.40
C PHE A 607 19.36 8.99 20.72
N ALA A 608 20.26 8.44 19.91
CA ALA A 608 20.78 7.10 20.12
C ALA A 608 21.79 7.04 21.26
N ASP A 609 21.83 5.90 21.99
CA ASP A 609 22.86 5.59 22.97
C ASP A 609 24.05 4.89 22.30
N LEU A 610 23.77 4.03 21.31
CA LEU A 610 24.76 3.35 20.49
C LEU A 610 24.41 3.54 19.01
N VAL A 611 25.34 4.08 18.23
CA VAL A 611 25.21 4.23 16.78
C VAL A 611 26.13 3.24 16.09
N LEU A 612 25.57 2.40 15.20
CA LEU A 612 26.30 1.44 14.40
C LEU A 612 26.32 1.92 12.94
N PRO A 613 27.47 2.29 12.40
CA PRO A 613 27.57 2.88 11.05
C PRO A 613 27.40 1.81 9.97
N ASP A 614 26.38 1.96 9.14
CA ASP A 614 26.12 1.12 7.97
C ASP A 614 26.96 1.55 6.76
N THR A 615 27.07 0.66 5.79
CA THR A 615 27.63 0.93 4.47
C THR A 615 26.64 1.66 3.55
N THR A 616 27.12 2.27 2.48
CA THR A 616 26.25 2.67 1.36
C THR A 616 25.88 1.45 0.51
N TYR A 617 24.83 1.60 -0.29
CA TYR A 617 24.39 0.51 -1.18
C TYR A 617 25.41 0.10 -2.25
N LEU A 618 26.44 0.91 -2.50
CA LEU A 618 27.54 0.59 -3.41
C LEU A 618 28.64 -0.27 -2.77
N GLU A 619 28.57 -0.51 -1.47
CA GLU A 619 29.59 -1.18 -0.67
C GLU A 619 29.14 -2.53 -0.09
N ARG A 620 27.90 -2.98 -0.40
CA ARG A 620 27.33 -4.20 0.20
C ARG A 620 26.55 -5.07 -0.77
N TYR A 621 26.32 -6.31 -0.38
CA TYR A 621 25.33 -7.18 -0.99
C TYR A 621 23.92 -6.88 -0.46
N ASP A 622 22.92 -6.94 -1.34
CA ASP A 622 21.52 -7.02 -1.00
C ASP A 622 20.80 -8.01 -1.93
N CYS A 623 19.79 -8.69 -1.40
CA CYS A 623 18.92 -9.58 -2.16
C CYS A 623 17.67 -8.81 -2.61
N ILE A 624 17.43 -8.72 -3.90
CA ILE A 624 16.23 -8.13 -4.51
C ILE A 624 15.41 -9.28 -5.06
N SER A 625 14.75 -9.98 -4.18
CA SER A 625 14.13 -11.27 -4.43
C SER A 625 12.72 -11.14 -5.00
N LEU A 626 12.34 -12.03 -5.92
CA LEU A 626 10.96 -12.25 -6.35
C LEU A 626 10.01 -12.62 -5.19
N LEU A 627 10.54 -13.33 -4.19
CA LEU A 627 9.74 -13.84 -3.06
C LEU A 627 9.46 -12.76 -2.01
N ASP A 628 10.28 -11.71 -1.94
CA ASP A 628 10.20 -10.66 -0.94
C ASP A 628 9.87 -9.29 -1.55
N ARG A 629 10.58 -8.96 -2.62
CA ARG A 629 10.50 -7.65 -3.27
C ARG A 629 10.53 -7.82 -4.79
N PRO A 630 9.37 -8.07 -5.42
CA PRO A 630 9.34 -8.28 -6.87
C PRO A 630 9.89 -7.06 -7.61
N ILE A 631 10.68 -7.34 -8.64
CA ILE A 631 11.22 -6.34 -9.57
C ILE A 631 10.83 -6.64 -11.02
N SER A 632 10.08 -7.72 -11.24
CA SER A 632 9.59 -8.15 -12.55
C SER A 632 8.54 -7.21 -13.10
N ASP A 633 8.30 -7.30 -14.38
CA ASP A 633 7.08 -6.83 -15.03
C ASP A 633 6.05 -7.96 -15.15
N ALA A 634 4.90 -7.67 -15.74
CA ALA A 634 3.84 -8.67 -15.91
C ALA A 634 4.15 -9.72 -16.99
N GLU A 635 5.15 -9.52 -17.84
CA GLU A 635 5.54 -10.43 -18.94
C GLU A 635 6.55 -11.50 -18.48
N MET A 636 7.32 -11.20 -17.44
CA MET A 636 8.38 -12.08 -16.97
C MET A 636 8.61 -11.99 -15.47
N ALA A 637 9.14 -13.04 -14.88
CA ALA A 637 9.68 -13.01 -13.53
C ALA A 637 11.16 -12.63 -13.57
N ALA A 638 11.54 -11.62 -12.79
CA ALA A 638 12.93 -11.19 -12.67
C ALA A 638 13.28 -10.92 -11.21
N ASP A 639 14.41 -11.41 -10.75
CA ASP A 639 15.01 -11.00 -9.49
C ASP A 639 16.44 -10.47 -9.70
N ALA A 640 17.02 -9.84 -8.70
CA ALA A 640 18.30 -9.20 -8.80
C ALA A 640 19.07 -9.28 -7.48
N ILE A 641 20.36 -9.02 -7.59
CA ILE A 641 21.22 -8.75 -6.45
C ILE A 641 21.77 -7.34 -6.54
N ARG A 642 22.15 -6.80 -5.40
CA ARG A 642 23.09 -5.71 -5.32
C ARG A 642 24.43 -6.31 -4.92
N GLN A 643 25.49 -6.04 -5.70
CA GLN A 643 26.85 -6.40 -5.34
C GLN A 643 27.62 -5.15 -4.91
N PRO A 644 28.61 -5.28 -4.02
CA PRO A 644 29.52 -4.19 -3.73
C PRO A 644 30.35 -3.86 -4.97
N VAL A 645 30.31 -2.61 -5.41
CA VAL A 645 31.10 -2.12 -6.55
C VAL A 645 32.41 -1.50 -6.09
N VAL A 646 32.48 -1.04 -4.85
CA VAL A 646 33.67 -0.52 -4.17
C VAL A 646 33.74 -1.08 -2.75
N GLN A 647 34.93 -1.11 -2.17
CA GLN A 647 35.12 -1.42 -0.75
C GLN A 647 34.89 -0.15 0.09
N PRO A 648 34.40 -0.28 1.34
CA PRO A 648 34.32 0.84 2.26
C PRO A 648 35.69 1.50 2.48
N ASP A 649 35.72 2.83 2.48
CA ASP A 649 36.88 3.66 2.75
C ASP A 649 37.00 4.10 4.23
N ARG A 650 36.15 3.51 5.10
CA ARG A 650 35.98 3.81 6.52
C ARG A 650 35.61 2.57 7.30
N ASP A 651 35.63 2.65 8.63
CA ASP A 651 35.33 1.53 9.52
C ASP A 651 33.83 1.35 9.74
N VAL A 652 33.14 0.87 8.69
CA VAL A 652 31.70 0.60 8.65
C VAL A 652 31.44 -0.84 8.25
N ARG A 653 30.29 -1.40 8.68
CA ARG A 653 29.88 -2.77 8.34
C ARG A 653 28.46 -2.79 7.77
N PRO A 654 28.16 -3.66 6.79
CA PRO A 654 26.79 -3.84 6.32
C PRO A 654 25.88 -4.24 7.47
N PHE A 655 24.72 -3.59 7.59
CA PHE A 655 23.77 -3.89 8.66
C PHE A 655 23.38 -5.37 8.72
N GLN A 656 23.21 -6.00 7.55
CA GLN A 656 22.86 -7.40 7.45
C GLN A 656 23.94 -8.29 8.11
N ASP A 657 25.23 -7.99 7.88
CA ASP A 657 26.34 -8.70 8.51
C ASP A 657 26.38 -8.48 10.02
N VAL A 658 26.11 -7.22 10.47
CA VAL A 658 26.01 -6.86 11.89
C VAL A 658 24.89 -7.66 12.56
N LEU A 659 23.73 -7.77 11.91
CA LEU A 659 22.57 -8.48 12.46
C LEU A 659 22.82 -9.98 12.58
N LEU A 660 23.50 -10.59 11.61
CA LEU A 660 23.91 -12.00 11.64
C LEU A 660 24.96 -12.25 12.76
N ASP A 661 25.94 -11.36 12.91
CA ASP A 661 26.96 -11.44 13.98
C ASP A 661 26.33 -11.31 15.37
N LEU A 662 25.41 -10.35 15.57
CA LEU A 662 24.63 -10.23 16.81
C LEU A 662 23.81 -11.49 17.10
N GLY A 663 23.16 -12.06 16.07
CA GLY A 663 22.42 -13.31 16.19
C GLY A 663 23.29 -14.49 16.63
N ALA A 664 24.50 -14.61 16.08
CA ALA A 664 25.46 -15.64 16.47
C ALA A 664 26.00 -15.43 17.89
N ARG A 665 26.35 -14.18 18.28
CA ARG A 665 26.79 -13.83 19.66
C ARG A 665 25.72 -14.11 20.69
N LEU A 666 24.46 -13.86 20.36
CA LEU A 666 23.29 -14.18 21.20
C LEU A 666 22.93 -15.67 21.18
N LYS A 667 23.61 -16.48 20.39
CA LYS A 667 23.34 -17.90 20.17
C LYS A 667 21.86 -18.15 19.78
N LEU A 668 21.33 -17.30 18.90
CA LEU A 668 19.95 -17.48 18.45
C LEU A 668 19.79 -18.80 17.68
N PRO A 669 18.67 -19.51 17.85
CA PRO A 669 18.38 -20.73 17.10
C PRO A 669 18.50 -20.51 15.59
N ASN A 670 19.00 -21.52 14.86
CA ASN A 670 19.26 -21.47 13.41
C ASN A 670 20.31 -20.42 12.95
N MET A 671 20.94 -19.70 13.85
CA MET A 671 22.04 -18.77 13.58
C MET A 671 23.40 -19.30 14.01
N VAL A 672 23.40 -20.31 14.89
CA VAL A 672 24.58 -21.08 15.27
C VAL A 672 24.32 -22.57 15.01
N ASP A 673 25.39 -23.31 14.71
CA ASP A 673 25.36 -24.77 14.60
C ASP A 673 25.48 -25.46 15.98
N ALA A 674 25.57 -26.78 15.99
CA ALA A 674 25.66 -27.58 17.22
C ALA A 674 26.93 -27.27 18.03
N ASP A 675 28.00 -26.81 17.38
CA ASP A 675 29.27 -26.44 18.01
C ASP A 675 29.29 -24.96 18.45
N GLY A 676 28.22 -24.23 18.20
CA GLY A 676 28.09 -22.81 18.53
C GLY A 676 28.74 -21.85 17.51
N ALA A 677 29.18 -22.38 16.34
CA ALA A 677 29.71 -21.53 15.28
C ALA A 677 28.60 -20.90 14.43
N ALA A 678 28.85 -19.71 13.91
CA ALA A 678 27.88 -18.99 13.08
C ALA A 678 27.53 -19.78 11.79
N VAL A 679 26.24 -20.06 11.59
CA VAL A 679 25.72 -20.70 10.36
C VAL A 679 25.94 -19.82 9.14
N TYR A 680 25.74 -18.50 9.29
CA TYR A 680 25.98 -17.51 8.25
C TYR A 680 27.05 -16.51 8.74
N LYS A 681 28.23 -16.51 8.11
CA LYS A 681 29.30 -15.56 8.46
C LYS A 681 29.06 -14.16 7.89
N ARG A 682 28.40 -14.09 6.74
CA ARG A 682 28.07 -12.85 6.02
C ARG A 682 26.71 -12.99 5.36
N TYR A 683 26.12 -11.87 4.99
CA TYR A 683 24.85 -11.83 4.28
C TYR A 683 24.91 -12.53 2.91
N ALA A 684 26.05 -12.52 2.24
CA ALA A 684 26.27 -13.29 1.02
C ALA A 684 26.02 -14.81 1.23
N ASP A 685 26.45 -15.36 2.37
CA ASP A 685 26.20 -16.79 2.72
C ASP A 685 24.70 -17.02 2.94
N TYR A 686 24.03 -16.09 3.63
CA TYR A 686 22.58 -16.13 3.86
C TYR A 686 21.80 -16.10 2.54
N MET A 687 22.14 -15.21 1.60
CA MET A 687 21.47 -15.10 0.29
C MET A 687 21.49 -16.42 -0.48
N VAL A 688 22.56 -17.19 -0.40
CA VAL A 688 22.75 -18.47 -1.12
C VAL A 688 22.11 -19.64 -0.35
N ARG A 689 22.35 -19.70 0.96
CA ARG A 689 22.09 -20.93 1.75
C ARG A 689 20.76 -20.93 2.47
N HIS A 690 20.18 -19.76 2.76
CA HIS A 690 18.90 -19.69 3.48
C HIS A 690 17.76 -20.14 2.59
N GLU A 691 16.93 -21.03 3.13
CA GLU A 691 15.73 -21.54 2.48
C GLU A 691 14.47 -21.08 3.25
N ARG A 692 13.52 -20.49 2.52
CA ARG A 692 12.21 -20.07 3.06
C ARG A 692 11.23 -21.24 3.16
N ALA A 693 11.41 -22.20 2.31
CA ALA A 693 10.74 -23.51 2.30
C ALA A 693 11.70 -24.51 1.67
N PRO A 694 11.49 -25.83 1.86
CA PRO A 694 12.39 -26.84 1.29
C PRO A 694 12.64 -26.63 -0.20
N GLY A 695 13.90 -26.41 -0.57
CA GLY A 695 14.36 -26.13 -1.94
C GLY A 695 14.06 -24.71 -2.45
N VAL A 696 13.37 -23.86 -1.70
CA VAL A 696 13.06 -22.47 -2.12
C VAL A 696 13.99 -21.49 -1.41
N GLY A 697 14.99 -21.00 -2.10
CA GLY A 697 15.98 -20.05 -1.56
C GLY A 697 15.53 -18.59 -1.58
N MET A 698 16.48 -17.70 -1.34
CA MET A 698 16.26 -16.24 -1.41
C MET A 698 16.15 -15.74 -2.85
N LEU A 699 16.85 -16.37 -3.77
CA LEU A 699 16.92 -16.04 -5.20
C LEU A 699 16.46 -17.22 -6.04
N ALA A 700 15.80 -16.98 -7.16
CA ALA A 700 15.22 -18.00 -8.03
C ALA A 700 16.20 -18.52 -9.11
N GLY A 701 17.15 -17.69 -9.56
CA GLY A 701 18.09 -18.07 -10.63
C GLY A 701 19.21 -19.01 -10.18
N TRP A 702 19.63 -19.89 -11.08
CA TRP A 702 20.79 -20.76 -10.93
C TRP A 702 20.83 -21.57 -9.62
N ARG A 703 19.72 -22.18 -9.25
CA ARG A 703 19.64 -23.14 -8.14
C ARG A 703 20.06 -24.55 -8.58
N GLY A 704 20.12 -25.49 -7.61
CA GLY A 704 20.74 -26.78 -7.81
C GLY A 704 22.25 -26.71 -7.58
N ALA A 705 22.88 -27.80 -7.14
CA ALA A 705 24.31 -27.83 -6.81
C ALA A 705 25.21 -27.43 -8.00
N ASP A 706 24.75 -27.66 -9.23
CA ASP A 706 25.41 -27.31 -10.50
C ASP A 706 24.89 -26.01 -11.14
N GLY A 707 23.89 -25.36 -10.53
CA GLY A 707 23.28 -24.15 -11.05
C GLY A 707 22.34 -24.35 -12.25
N SER A 708 21.91 -25.58 -12.50
CA SER A 708 21.04 -25.91 -13.65
C SER A 708 19.55 -25.71 -13.39
N GLN A 709 19.13 -25.47 -12.14
CA GLN A 709 17.74 -25.38 -11.74
C GLN A 709 17.28 -23.92 -11.59
N THR A 710 15.99 -23.70 -11.79
CA THR A 710 15.34 -22.41 -11.65
C THR A 710 14.16 -22.50 -10.68
N GLY A 711 14.00 -21.52 -9.82
CA GLY A 711 12.93 -21.46 -8.81
C GLY A 711 13.21 -22.32 -7.60
N LYS A 712 13.13 -23.63 -7.75
CA LYS A 712 13.40 -24.61 -6.68
C LYS A 712 14.67 -25.42 -6.99
N GLY A 713 15.40 -25.77 -5.95
CA GLY A 713 16.60 -26.60 -6.00
C GLY A 713 17.49 -26.37 -4.77
N ALA A 714 18.50 -27.23 -4.61
CA ALA A 714 19.51 -27.08 -3.56
C ALA A 714 20.27 -25.75 -3.69
N PRO A 715 20.87 -25.21 -2.62
CA PRO A 715 21.78 -24.07 -2.71
C PRO A 715 22.91 -24.33 -3.71
N ASN A 716 23.21 -23.35 -4.56
CA ASN A 716 24.35 -23.36 -5.46
C ASN A 716 25.43 -22.42 -4.92
N PRO A 717 26.65 -22.93 -4.59
CA PRO A 717 27.73 -22.08 -4.06
C PRO A 717 28.13 -20.92 -4.99
N ASP A 718 28.02 -21.12 -6.32
CA ASP A 718 28.39 -20.13 -7.34
C ASP A 718 27.21 -19.20 -7.73
N GLN A 719 26.07 -19.29 -7.05
CA GLN A 719 24.85 -18.55 -7.43
C GLN A 719 25.11 -17.04 -7.55
N LEU A 720 25.73 -16.41 -6.55
CA LEU A 720 26.01 -14.96 -6.58
C LEU A 720 26.95 -14.58 -7.73
N GLN A 721 27.96 -15.41 -8.01
CA GLN A 721 28.87 -15.18 -9.12
C GLN A 721 28.12 -15.22 -10.47
N ARG A 722 27.17 -16.16 -10.62
CA ARG A 722 26.31 -16.23 -11.82
C ARG A 722 25.47 -14.97 -12.02
N TYR A 723 24.90 -14.43 -10.92
CA TYR A 723 24.17 -13.14 -10.99
C TYR A 723 25.10 -12.00 -11.42
N VAL A 724 26.31 -11.90 -10.86
CA VAL A 724 27.29 -10.87 -11.23
C VAL A 724 27.64 -10.96 -12.71
N GLU A 725 27.95 -12.14 -13.22
CA GLU A 725 28.28 -12.40 -14.63
C GLU A 725 27.14 -12.05 -15.59
N HIS A 726 25.88 -12.24 -15.11
CA HIS A 726 24.67 -11.92 -15.88
C HIS A 726 24.18 -10.47 -15.69
N GLY A 727 24.99 -9.60 -15.07
CA GLY A 727 24.65 -8.18 -14.90
C GLY A 727 23.82 -7.87 -13.66
N CYS A 728 23.88 -8.71 -12.65
CA CYS A 728 23.22 -8.63 -11.34
C CYS A 728 21.71 -8.87 -11.36
N PHE A 729 21.16 -9.49 -12.39
CA PHE A 729 19.75 -9.90 -12.47
C PHE A 729 19.61 -11.29 -13.10
N PHE A 730 18.48 -11.90 -12.84
CA PHE A 730 17.98 -13.13 -13.46
C PHE A 730 16.58 -12.84 -14.02
N GLU A 731 16.26 -13.44 -15.15
CA GLU A 731 14.93 -13.33 -15.75
C GLU A 731 14.45 -14.68 -16.29
N THR A 732 13.14 -14.90 -16.26
CA THR A 732 12.49 -16.04 -16.89
C THR A 732 11.13 -15.63 -17.42
N LYS A 733 10.80 -16.06 -18.64
CA LYS A 733 9.50 -15.75 -19.25
C LYS A 733 8.40 -16.59 -18.62
N ILE A 734 7.25 -15.96 -18.41
CA ILE A 734 6.02 -16.65 -18.09
C ILE A 734 5.55 -17.40 -19.35
N PRO A 735 5.06 -18.65 -19.24
CA PRO A 735 4.47 -19.36 -20.38
C PRO A 735 3.37 -18.52 -21.05
N GLU A 736 3.30 -18.50 -22.37
CA GLU A 736 2.30 -17.70 -23.11
C GLU A 736 0.87 -18.05 -22.71
N ALA A 737 0.56 -19.34 -22.56
CA ALA A 737 -0.74 -19.81 -22.05
C ALA A 737 -1.04 -19.36 -20.62
N GLY A 738 -0.01 -18.96 -19.84
CA GLY A 738 -0.12 -18.43 -18.48
C GLY A 738 -0.09 -16.89 -18.41
N ALA A 739 -0.18 -16.18 -19.55
CA ALA A 739 0.00 -14.74 -19.60
C ALA A 739 -1.06 -13.94 -18.82
N TYR A 740 -2.31 -14.41 -18.78
CA TYR A 740 -3.44 -13.77 -18.13
C TYR A 740 -4.29 -14.76 -17.34
N TYR A 741 -5.32 -14.28 -16.64
CA TYR A 741 -6.21 -15.07 -15.78
C TYR A 741 -5.46 -15.86 -14.70
N ARG A 742 -4.38 -15.34 -14.20
CA ARG A 742 -3.41 -16.04 -13.33
C ARG A 742 -4.02 -16.58 -12.04
N MET A 743 -5.11 -15.98 -11.56
CA MET A 743 -5.87 -16.48 -10.41
C MET A 743 -6.51 -17.87 -10.66
N ALA A 744 -6.76 -18.25 -11.91
CA ALA A 744 -7.43 -19.50 -12.28
C ALA A 744 -6.82 -20.18 -13.52
N ASN A 745 -5.66 -19.74 -13.97
CA ASN A 745 -4.94 -20.29 -15.11
C ASN A 745 -4.02 -21.43 -14.66
N ARG A 746 -4.30 -22.65 -15.13
CA ARG A 746 -3.55 -23.85 -14.74
C ARG A 746 -2.08 -23.79 -15.16
N ASP A 747 -1.80 -23.33 -16.36
CA ASP A 747 -0.42 -23.26 -16.88
C ASP A 747 0.42 -22.27 -16.06
N TYR A 748 -0.18 -21.11 -15.68
CA TYR A 748 0.48 -20.16 -14.80
C TYR A 748 0.70 -20.70 -13.39
N LEU A 749 -0.32 -21.29 -12.79
CA LEU A 749 -0.24 -21.74 -11.39
C LEU A 749 0.75 -22.93 -11.26
N GLN A 750 0.82 -23.82 -12.24
CA GLN A 750 1.83 -24.88 -12.29
C GLN A 750 3.25 -24.32 -12.42
N TRP A 751 3.44 -23.33 -13.32
CA TRP A 751 4.71 -22.63 -13.44
C TRP A 751 5.07 -21.90 -12.15
N ALA A 752 4.15 -21.14 -11.55
CA ALA A 752 4.38 -20.41 -10.30
C ALA A 752 4.70 -21.35 -9.12
N GLN A 753 4.08 -22.53 -9.06
CA GLN A 753 4.40 -23.57 -8.07
C GLN A 753 5.80 -24.15 -8.29
N SER A 754 6.20 -24.36 -9.54
CA SER A 754 7.56 -24.83 -9.86
C SER A 754 8.63 -23.82 -9.45
N MET A 755 8.30 -22.52 -9.52
CA MET A 755 9.18 -21.44 -9.07
C MET A 755 9.17 -21.22 -7.54
N GLY A 756 8.27 -21.87 -6.81
CA GLY A 756 8.09 -21.66 -5.37
C GLY A 756 7.28 -20.42 -4.98
N PHE A 757 6.58 -19.81 -5.93
CA PHE A 757 5.76 -18.61 -5.69
C PHE A 757 4.44 -18.92 -5.00
N VAL A 758 3.81 -20.03 -5.35
CA VAL A 758 2.56 -20.49 -4.75
C VAL A 758 2.71 -21.90 -4.17
N GLY A 759 1.97 -22.19 -3.11
CA GLY A 759 2.00 -23.51 -2.44
C GLY A 759 1.11 -24.55 -3.11
N SER A 760 0.05 -24.10 -3.81
CA SER A 760 -0.89 -24.96 -4.51
C SER A 760 -1.25 -24.41 -5.87
N THR A 761 -1.90 -25.22 -6.70
CA THR A 761 -2.44 -24.81 -8.02
C THR A 761 -3.95 -24.60 -7.99
N GLU A 762 -4.54 -24.56 -6.81
CA GLU A 762 -5.96 -24.25 -6.63
C GLU A 762 -6.27 -22.81 -7.07
N PRO A 763 -7.46 -22.55 -7.62
CA PRO A 763 -7.86 -21.23 -8.02
C PRO A 763 -7.94 -20.28 -6.83
N ILE A 764 -7.68 -19.00 -7.09
CA ILE A 764 -7.78 -17.93 -6.12
C ILE A 764 -9.08 -17.19 -6.36
N THR A 765 -10.01 -17.28 -5.39
CA THR A 765 -11.32 -16.63 -5.47
C THR A 765 -11.24 -15.21 -4.93
N MET A 766 -11.51 -14.21 -5.78
CA MET A 766 -11.57 -12.81 -5.35
C MET A 766 -12.79 -12.55 -4.47
N GLN A 767 -12.61 -11.67 -3.47
CA GLN A 767 -13.61 -11.41 -2.43
C GLN A 767 -14.31 -10.07 -2.66
N LEU A 768 -15.47 -10.07 -3.28
CA LEU A 768 -16.37 -8.91 -3.28
C LEU A 768 -16.94 -8.69 -1.88
N TYR A 769 -17.33 -9.76 -1.22
CA TYR A 769 -17.77 -9.81 0.16
C TYR A 769 -16.67 -10.42 1.03
N CYS A 770 -16.16 -9.68 2.01
CA CYS A 770 -15.05 -10.11 2.86
C CYS A 770 -15.57 -10.71 4.17
N GLU A 771 -15.76 -12.02 4.22
CA GLU A 771 -16.23 -12.72 5.41
C GLU A 771 -15.32 -12.51 6.64
N VAL A 772 -14.04 -12.26 6.45
CA VAL A 772 -13.10 -11.96 7.55
C VAL A 772 -13.57 -10.73 8.33
N LEU A 773 -13.97 -9.66 7.66
CA LEU A 773 -14.48 -8.45 8.32
C LEU A 773 -15.78 -8.75 9.09
N GLN A 774 -16.68 -9.55 8.51
CA GLN A 774 -17.93 -9.93 9.19
C GLN A 774 -17.68 -10.70 10.49
N ARG A 775 -16.66 -11.54 10.56
CA ARG A 775 -16.29 -12.25 11.79
C ARG A 775 -15.89 -11.30 12.92
N PHE A 776 -15.14 -10.24 12.60
CA PHE A 776 -14.82 -9.19 13.57
C PHE A 776 -16.06 -8.40 13.99
N ARG A 777 -16.96 -8.10 13.06
CA ARG A 777 -18.21 -7.41 13.33
C ARG A 777 -19.12 -8.24 14.26
N LEU A 778 -19.29 -9.53 14.01
CA LEU A 778 -20.03 -10.44 14.89
C LEU A 778 -19.45 -10.50 16.31
N ALA A 779 -18.13 -10.48 16.44
CA ALA A 779 -17.51 -10.41 17.77
C ALA A 779 -17.84 -9.11 18.51
N ALA A 780 -17.91 -7.97 17.80
CA ALA A 780 -18.35 -6.69 18.38
C ALA A 780 -19.84 -6.73 18.80
N GLN A 781 -20.67 -7.51 18.12
CA GLN A 781 -22.07 -7.75 18.45
C GLN A 781 -22.26 -8.77 19.59
N GLY A 782 -21.18 -9.29 20.16
CA GLY A 782 -21.19 -10.19 21.32
C GLY A 782 -21.15 -11.68 20.98
N HIS A 783 -20.82 -12.05 19.73
CA HIS A 783 -20.74 -13.44 19.29
C HIS A 783 -19.29 -13.95 19.33
N GLY A 784 -19.11 -15.26 19.55
CA GLY A 784 -17.81 -15.90 19.63
C GLY A 784 -17.11 -15.78 20.98
N ALA A 785 -15.98 -16.51 21.12
CA ALA A 785 -15.21 -16.56 22.37
C ALA A 785 -14.35 -15.30 22.60
N MET A 786 -13.85 -14.69 21.52
CA MET A 786 -13.02 -13.48 21.55
C MET A 786 -13.89 -12.27 21.19
N GLN A 787 -14.06 -11.36 22.14
CA GLN A 787 -14.88 -10.15 21.96
C GLN A 787 -14.05 -8.89 22.26
N PRO A 788 -14.33 -7.76 21.59
CA PRO A 788 -13.64 -6.51 21.89
C PRO A 788 -14.05 -5.96 23.27
N PRO A 789 -13.14 -5.23 23.93
CA PRO A 789 -13.49 -4.37 25.06
C PRO A 789 -14.63 -3.41 24.67
N GLU A 790 -15.43 -2.98 25.66
CA GLU A 790 -16.58 -2.10 25.43
C GLU A 790 -16.23 -0.83 24.67
N SER A 791 -15.05 -0.27 24.93
CA SER A 791 -14.54 0.93 24.22
C SER A 791 -14.33 0.76 22.72
N GLU A 792 -14.16 -0.49 22.25
CA GLU A 792 -13.85 -0.81 20.85
C GLU A 792 -15.07 -1.35 20.08
N ARG A 793 -16.16 -1.75 20.78
CA ARG A 793 -17.31 -2.42 20.16
C ARG A 793 -17.94 -1.59 19.05
N GLU A 794 -18.31 -0.33 19.34
CA GLU A 794 -18.93 0.55 18.36
C GLU A 794 -18.04 0.76 17.12
N ARG A 795 -16.73 0.94 17.32
CA ARG A 795 -15.79 1.13 16.23
C ARG A 795 -15.66 -0.12 15.35
N VAL A 796 -15.51 -1.29 15.96
CA VAL A 796 -15.40 -2.56 15.21
C VAL A 796 -16.71 -2.86 14.49
N ASP A 797 -17.87 -2.74 15.14
CA ASP A 797 -19.16 -2.96 14.49
C ASP A 797 -19.37 -2.02 13.30
N ARG A 798 -18.97 -0.75 13.43
CA ARG A 798 -19.15 0.27 12.39
C ARG A 798 -18.22 0.09 11.19
N TYR A 799 -16.92 -0.11 11.42
CA TYR A 799 -15.92 -0.03 10.35
C TYR A 799 -15.49 -1.38 9.75
N PHE A 800 -15.86 -2.50 10.37
CA PHE A 800 -15.57 -3.84 9.85
C PHE A 800 -16.69 -4.36 8.95
N ASP A 801 -17.16 -3.51 8.04
CA ASP A 801 -18.19 -3.90 7.08
C ASP A 801 -17.58 -4.83 6.00
N PRO A 802 -18.20 -6.01 5.74
CA PRO A 802 -17.72 -6.95 4.73
C PRO A 802 -17.77 -6.37 3.30
N VAL A 803 -18.63 -5.38 3.05
CA VAL A 803 -18.76 -4.62 1.81
C VAL A 803 -17.99 -3.30 1.95
N PRO A 804 -17.26 -2.84 0.93
CA PRO A 804 -16.63 -1.53 0.99
C PRO A 804 -17.64 -0.41 1.27
N MET A 805 -17.23 0.55 2.09
CA MET A 805 -18.04 1.72 2.46
C MET A 805 -17.18 2.97 2.41
N TRP A 806 -17.81 4.12 2.32
CA TRP A 806 -17.15 5.39 2.53
C TRP A 806 -17.63 6.04 3.82
N TYR A 807 -16.74 6.73 4.52
CA TYR A 807 -17.01 7.58 5.68
C TYR A 807 -16.06 8.78 5.65
N SER A 808 -16.48 9.91 6.21
CA SER A 808 -15.60 11.08 6.29
C SER A 808 -14.41 10.81 7.20
N SER A 809 -13.30 11.49 6.96
CA SER A 809 -12.12 11.36 7.79
C SER A 809 -12.40 11.81 9.23
N GLN A 810 -11.62 11.29 10.18
CA GLN A 810 -11.85 11.56 11.62
C GLN A 810 -11.75 13.04 12.01
N SER A 811 -11.15 13.89 11.19
CA SER A 811 -11.09 15.34 11.40
C SER A 811 -12.43 16.06 11.14
N ASP A 812 -13.35 15.42 10.39
CA ASP A 812 -14.67 15.95 10.09
C ASP A 812 -15.78 15.36 11.00
N ALA A 813 -15.44 14.65 12.07
CA ALA A 813 -16.32 13.84 12.89
C ALA A 813 -17.35 14.61 13.76
N ASP A 814 -17.48 15.94 13.60
CA ASP A 814 -18.55 16.73 14.23
C ASP A 814 -19.89 16.68 13.50
N SER A 815 -20.00 15.92 12.39
CA SER A 815 -21.27 15.64 11.74
C SER A 815 -21.56 14.13 11.75
N PRO A 816 -22.47 13.64 12.62
CA PRO A 816 -22.90 12.25 12.57
C PRO A 816 -23.64 12.02 11.24
N LEU A 817 -23.13 11.10 10.41
CA LEU A 817 -23.93 10.57 9.31
C LEU A 817 -25.11 9.80 9.91
N PRO A 818 -26.35 9.97 9.40
CA PRO A 818 -27.46 9.15 9.84
C PRO A 818 -27.15 7.69 9.49
N SER A 819 -27.11 6.83 10.51
CA SER A 819 -27.25 5.39 10.33
C SER A 819 -28.57 5.14 9.58
N GLY A 820 -28.61 4.18 8.65
CA GLY A 820 -29.76 3.93 7.76
C GLY A 820 -31.11 3.69 8.44
N GLU A 821 -31.21 3.67 9.77
CA GLU A 821 -32.44 3.66 10.53
C GLU A 821 -32.91 5.06 11.00
N GLY A 822 -32.03 6.09 10.99
CA GLY A 822 -32.38 7.47 11.37
C GLY A 822 -33.05 8.31 10.27
N ALA A 823 -32.97 7.90 9.03
CA ALA A 823 -33.46 8.69 7.88
C ALA A 823 -34.98 8.70 7.69
N ARG A 824 -35.76 7.95 8.50
CA ARG A 824 -37.22 7.92 8.42
C ARG A 824 -37.95 8.96 9.27
N ARG A 825 -37.28 9.86 9.97
CA ARG A 825 -37.95 10.86 10.89
C ARG A 825 -37.55 12.32 10.70
N ALA A 826 -36.92 12.72 9.60
CA ALA A 826 -36.63 14.13 9.35
C ALA A 826 -37.23 14.60 8.02
N GLY A 827 -38.51 14.41 7.84
CA GLY A 827 -39.25 14.93 6.70
C GLY A 827 -40.48 15.68 7.18
N GLU A 828 -40.28 16.92 7.66
CA GLU A 828 -41.34 17.96 7.68
C GLU A 828 -40.69 19.25 8.21
N GLY A 829 -40.31 20.14 7.28
CA GLY A 829 -39.86 21.49 7.58
C GLY A 829 -39.62 22.24 6.27
N SER A 830 -40.72 22.76 5.72
CA SER A 830 -40.70 23.61 4.52
C SER A 830 -39.89 24.87 4.76
N VAL A 831 -38.86 25.12 3.89
CA VAL A 831 -38.31 26.47 3.69
C VAL A 831 -38.53 26.91 2.25
N SER A 832 -39.20 28.03 2.11
CA SER A 832 -39.69 28.63 0.88
C SER A 832 -38.61 29.07 -0.09
N HIS A 833 -38.82 28.71 -1.36
CA HIS A 833 -38.12 29.29 -2.52
C HIS A 833 -38.58 30.75 -2.70
N GLN A 834 -37.65 31.71 -2.60
CA GLN A 834 -37.74 32.99 -3.32
C GLN A 834 -36.35 33.66 -3.37
N HIS A 835 -36.00 34.12 -4.60
CA HIS A 835 -34.86 34.90 -5.06
C HIS A 835 -33.59 34.18 -5.52
N LEU A 836 -33.59 33.80 -6.80
CA LEU A 836 -32.40 33.76 -7.67
C LEU A 836 -32.87 33.92 -9.12
N GLN A 837 -32.98 35.16 -9.57
CA GLN A 837 -32.90 35.52 -11.02
C GLN A 837 -31.83 36.57 -11.21
N ASP A 838 -31.10 36.41 -12.32
CA ASP A 838 -30.06 37.25 -12.89
C ASP A 838 -28.61 37.00 -12.46
N ILE A 839 -27.96 36.09 -13.20
CA ILE A 839 -26.63 36.27 -13.79
C ILE A 839 -26.47 35.24 -14.91
N GLY A 840 -26.13 35.67 -16.14
CA GLY A 840 -26.06 34.89 -17.37
C GLY A 840 -24.90 33.86 -17.46
N PRO A 841 -24.86 33.06 -18.53
CA PRO A 841 -24.10 31.81 -18.56
C PRO A 841 -22.62 32.04 -18.86
N SER A 842 -21.74 31.60 -17.96
CA SER A 842 -20.35 31.31 -18.28
C SER A 842 -19.91 30.02 -17.59
N SER A 843 -19.56 29.04 -18.44
CA SER A 843 -18.73 27.84 -18.22
C SER A 843 -18.68 27.27 -16.80
N GLY A 844 -19.16 26.02 -16.67
CA GLY A 844 -19.20 25.22 -15.45
C GLY A 844 -17.89 25.10 -14.70
N ALA A 845 -17.69 25.99 -13.77
CA ALA A 845 -16.76 25.82 -12.64
C ALA A 845 -17.58 25.99 -11.38
N SER A 846 -17.86 24.90 -10.73
CA SER A 846 -18.65 24.80 -9.51
C SER A 846 -18.24 25.78 -8.43
N ARG A 847 -19.24 26.36 -7.80
CA ARG A 847 -19.17 27.19 -6.61
C ARG A 847 -18.74 26.36 -5.41
N HIS A 848 -17.45 26.30 -5.12
CA HIS A 848 -16.96 26.09 -3.76
C HIS A 848 -16.42 27.42 -3.25
N LEU A 849 -17.32 28.26 -2.79
CA LEU A 849 -16.97 29.36 -1.89
C LEU A 849 -16.64 28.73 -0.54
N LEU A 850 -15.52 29.14 0.06
CA LEU A 850 -15.24 28.88 1.47
C LEU A 850 -16.47 29.36 2.28
N PRO A 851 -16.89 28.62 3.34
CA PRO A 851 -18.01 29.02 4.15
C PRO A 851 -17.80 30.44 4.70
N GLU A 852 -18.72 31.37 4.45
CA GLU A 852 -18.75 32.67 5.12
C GLU A 852 -19.10 32.45 6.60
N GLY A 853 -18.16 32.71 7.50
CA GLY A 853 -18.38 32.62 8.94
C GLY A 853 -17.33 31.83 9.70
N GLU A 854 -16.05 32.20 9.58
CA GLU A 854 -14.99 31.60 10.39
C GLU A 854 -15.00 32.18 11.82
N GLY A 855 -15.47 31.41 12.80
CA GLY A 855 -15.10 31.60 14.19
C GLY A 855 -13.59 31.38 14.39
N LYS A 856 -12.95 32.09 15.30
CA LYS A 856 -11.56 31.86 15.72
C LYS A 856 -11.42 30.40 16.19
N GLY A 857 -10.93 29.48 15.30
CA GLY A 857 -10.76 28.06 15.60
C GLY A 857 -10.98 27.10 14.45
N SER A 858 -11.49 27.53 13.29
CA SER A 858 -11.73 26.67 12.14
C SER A 858 -10.44 26.44 11.30
N TYR A 859 -10.26 25.21 10.78
CA TYR A 859 -9.14 24.80 9.92
C TYR A 859 -9.68 24.30 8.57
N PRO A 860 -10.07 25.20 7.67
CA PRO A 860 -10.86 24.87 6.49
C PRO A 860 -10.07 24.21 5.34
N LEU A 861 -8.75 24.31 5.34
CA LEU A 861 -7.92 23.86 4.23
C LEU A 861 -7.34 22.47 4.48
N SER A 862 -7.41 21.60 3.48
CA SER A 862 -6.70 20.31 3.50
C SER A 862 -5.24 20.52 3.12
N ALA A 863 -4.31 20.05 3.96
CA ALA A 863 -2.88 20.18 3.70
C ALA A 863 -2.26 18.85 3.26
N LEU A 864 -1.70 18.80 2.07
CA LEU A 864 -1.14 17.62 1.45
C LEU A 864 0.37 17.74 1.26
N THR A 865 1.04 16.59 1.21
CA THR A 865 2.43 16.51 0.73
C THR A 865 2.49 15.70 -0.55
N GLN A 866 3.30 16.18 -1.50
CA GLN A 866 3.63 15.43 -2.70
C GLN A 866 5.09 15.00 -2.67
N ARG A 867 5.38 13.80 -3.17
CA ARG A 867 6.75 13.32 -3.26
C ARG A 867 7.34 13.75 -4.60
N PRO A 868 8.41 14.57 -4.59
CA PRO A 868 9.03 14.98 -5.84
C PRO A 868 9.78 13.79 -6.47
N MET A 869 9.66 13.67 -7.78
CA MET A 869 10.36 12.62 -8.56
C MET A 869 11.88 12.66 -8.39
N PHE A 870 12.43 13.84 -8.16
CA PHE A 870 13.88 14.07 -8.04
C PHE A 870 14.42 13.89 -6.62
N MET A 871 13.57 13.67 -5.59
CA MET A 871 14.02 13.40 -4.22
C MET A 871 13.36 12.16 -3.66
N TYR A 872 14.02 11.46 -2.73
CA TYR A 872 13.52 10.28 -2.07
C TYR A 872 13.54 10.48 -0.56
N HIS A 873 12.37 10.69 0.04
CA HIS A 873 12.19 11.01 1.45
C HIS A 873 13.14 12.14 1.91
N ALA A 874 13.58 12.12 3.16
CA ALA A 874 14.53 13.08 3.68
C ALA A 874 15.97 12.95 3.12
N TRP A 875 16.27 11.90 2.36
CA TRP A 875 17.64 11.61 1.88
C TRP A 875 18.14 12.54 0.79
N GLY A 876 17.24 13.19 0.06
CA GLY A 876 17.60 13.99 -1.10
C GLY A 876 17.94 15.44 -0.78
N SER A 877 17.42 16.01 0.31
CA SER A 877 17.46 17.44 0.53
C SER A 877 18.85 18.02 0.84
N GLN A 878 19.84 17.20 1.19
CA GLN A 878 21.26 17.61 1.30
C GLN A 878 22.08 17.28 0.04
N ASN A 879 21.50 16.59 -0.95
CA ASN A 879 22.21 16.23 -2.17
C ASN A 879 22.29 17.44 -3.11
N ARG A 880 23.48 17.96 -3.34
CA ARG A 880 23.71 19.19 -4.11
C ARG A 880 23.21 19.11 -5.56
N TRP A 881 23.26 17.95 -6.20
CA TRP A 881 22.73 17.78 -7.56
C TRP A 881 21.21 17.86 -7.58
N LEU A 882 20.53 17.22 -6.63
CA LEU A 882 19.08 17.26 -6.54
C LEU A 882 18.55 18.64 -6.13
N ARG A 883 19.28 19.37 -5.29
CA ARG A 883 18.95 20.74 -4.91
C ARG A 883 19.05 21.75 -6.05
N GLN A 884 19.78 21.45 -7.12
CA GLN A 884 19.75 22.28 -8.34
C GLN A 884 18.41 22.22 -9.06
N ILE A 885 17.61 21.17 -8.84
CA ILE A 885 16.26 21.03 -9.40
C ILE A 885 15.24 21.79 -8.51
N ALA A 886 15.34 21.62 -7.19
CA ALA A 886 14.53 22.37 -6.22
C ALA A 886 15.34 22.60 -4.94
N ALA A 887 15.71 23.82 -4.69
CA ALA A 887 16.56 24.21 -3.57
C ALA A 887 15.78 24.40 -2.27
N ARG A 888 14.51 24.83 -2.36
CA ARG A 888 13.67 25.22 -1.22
C ARG A 888 12.28 24.61 -1.30
N ASN A 889 11.61 24.58 -0.17
CA ASN A 889 10.21 24.23 -0.07
C ASN A 889 9.35 25.50 0.02
N VAL A 890 8.18 25.47 -0.60
CA VAL A 890 7.17 26.51 -0.50
C VAL A 890 5.80 25.85 -0.27
N LEU A 891 4.84 26.62 0.23
CA LEU A 891 3.45 26.20 0.31
C LEU A 891 2.72 26.62 -0.97
N TYR A 892 2.29 25.66 -1.77
CA TYR A 892 1.51 25.92 -2.98
C TYR A 892 0.03 26.08 -2.63
N VAL A 893 -0.57 27.18 -3.10
CA VAL A 893 -1.93 27.61 -2.77
C VAL A 893 -2.65 28.06 -4.03
N HIS A 894 -3.93 27.74 -4.16
CA HIS A 894 -4.71 28.23 -5.30
C HIS A 894 -4.82 29.76 -5.28
N PRO A 895 -4.71 30.47 -6.42
CA PRO A 895 -4.74 31.95 -6.48
C PRO A 895 -5.97 32.57 -5.82
N ARG A 896 -7.16 31.95 -5.96
CA ARG A 896 -8.39 32.43 -5.29
C ARG A 896 -8.29 32.33 -3.76
N THR A 897 -7.67 31.28 -3.24
CA THR A 897 -7.45 31.10 -1.81
C THR A 897 -6.48 32.16 -1.29
N LEU A 898 -5.37 32.44 -2.01
CA LEU A 898 -4.45 33.52 -1.66
C LEU A 898 -5.18 34.87 -1.61
N ALA A 899 -6.01 35.18 -2.62
CA ALA A 899 -6.76 36.44 -2.67
C ALA A 899 -7.74 36.61 -1.49
N VAL A 900 -8.41 35.52 -1.04
CA VAL A 900 -9.29 35.58 0.14
C VAL A 900 -8.51 35.93 1.41
N HIS A 901 -7.25 35.48 1.52
CA HIS A 901 -6.37 35.75 2.65
C HIS A 901 -5.51 37.03 2.47
N ALA A 902 -5.76 37.85 1.43
CA ALA A 902 -4.97 39.03 1.08
C ALA A 902 -3.46 38.74 0.96
N LEU A 903 -3.09 37.60 0.37
CA LEU A 903 -1.72 37.14 0.15
C LEU A 903 -1.42 37.09 -1.35
N GLU A 904 -0.16 37.32 -1.71
CA GLU A 904 0.39 37.15 -3.04
C GLU A 904 1.49 36.09 -3.07
N SER A 905 1.85 35.63 -4.28
CA SER A 905 2.95 34.66 -4.46
C SER A 905 4.28 35.29 -4.03
N GLY A 906 4.98 34.64 -3.12
CA GLY A 906 6.23 35.13 -2.52
C GLY A 906 6.07 35.71 -1.11
N ASP A 907 4.83 35.94 -0.66
CA ASP A 907 4.57 36.40 0.70
C ASP A 907 4.91 35.31 1.73
N TRP A 908 5.24 35.73 2.95
CA TRP A 908 5.37 34.89 4.11
C TRP A 908 4.05 34.89 4.89
N ALA A 909 3.64 33.68 5.27
CA ALA A 909 2.42 33.42 6.02
C ALA A 909 2.65 32.32 7.06
N TRP A 910 1.73 32.19 7.98
CA TRP A 910 1.68 31.07 8.90
C TRP A 910 0.64 30.05 8.44
N ILE A 911 1.03 28.78 8.42
CA ILE A 911 0.10 27.64 8.30
C ILE A 911 -0.05 27.00 9.66
N ALA A 912 -1.27 26.95 10.19
CA ALA A 912 -1.55 26.54 11.56
C ALA A 912 -2.45 25.31 11.62
N SER A 913 -2.25 24.46 12.63
CA SER A 913 -3.12 23.37 13.07
C SER A 913 -3.29 23.45 14.60
N PRO A 914 -4.10 22.58 15.23
CA PRO A 914 -4.17 22.52 16.70
C PRO A 914 -2.83 22.19 17.40
N ARG A 915 -1.79 21.75 16.67
CA ARG A 915 -0.47 21.38 17.20
C ARG A 915 0.54 22.52 17.19
N GLY A 916 0.23 23.60 16.51
CA GLY A 916 1.13 24.73 16.34
C GLY A 916 1.05 25.32 14.95
N ARG A 917 2.06 26.10 14.59
CA ARG A 917 2.10 26.75 13.28
C ARG A 917 3.51 26.76 12.68
N ILE A 918 3.56 26.73 11.36
CA ILE A 918 4.81 26.84 10.60
C ILE A 918 4.76 28.10 9.75
N ARG A 919 5.80 28.91 9.83
CA ARG A 919 6.02 30.05 8.93
C ARG A 919 6.52 29.55 7.59
N VAL A 920 5.82 29.90 6.51
CA VAL A 920 6.07 29.40 5.15
C VAL A 920 6.03 30.54 4.13
N GLU A 921 6.78 30.41 3.05
CA GLU A 921 6.61 31.21 1.84
C GLU A 921 5.49 30.59 1.00
N VAL A 922 4.49 31.38 0.58
CA VAL A 922 3.39 30.90 -0.26
C VAL A 922 3.70 31.09 -1.74
N CYS A 923 3.20 30.18 -2.57
CA CYS A 923 3.37 30.21 -4.02
C CYS A 923 2.03 29.93 -4.71
N ALA A 924 1.61 30.81 -5.60
CA ALA A 924 0.39 30.65 -6.37
C ALA A 924 0.49 29.44 -7.32
N HIS A 925 -0.50 28.55 -7.27
CA HIS A 925 -0.57 27.35 -8.12
C HIS A 925 -2.01 27.10 -8.58
N ALA A 926 -2.34 27.54 -9.79
CA ALA A 926 -3.72 27.48 -10.34
C ALA A 926 -4.25 26.05 -10.57
N ALA A 927 -3.36 25.06 -10.63
CA ALA A 927 -3.72 23.65 -10.80
C ALA A 927 -3.80 22.88 -9.47
N THR A 928 -4.32 23.55 -8.44
CA THR A 928 -4.64 23.03 -7.10
C THR A 928 -6.13 23.22 -6.83
N ALA A 929 -6.82 22.26 -6.23
CA ALA A 929 -8.20 22.44 -5.79
C ALA A 929 -8.27 23.60 -4.76
N PRO A 930 -9.25 24.53 -4.83
CA PRO A 930 -9.27 25.73 -3.99
C PRO A 930 -9.24 25.50 -2.48
N GLY A 931 -9.85 24.43 -1.99
CA GLY A 931 -9.83 24.02 -0.57
C GLY A 931 -8.57 23.27 -0.12
N THR A 932 -7.53 23.22 -0.99
CA THR A 932 -6.32 22.42 -0.76
C THR A 932 -5.09 23.32 -0.78
N VAL A 933 -4.14 23.03 0.12
CA VAL A 933 -2.76 23.56 0.08
C VAL A 933 -1.80 22.37 0.04
N TRP A 934 -0.63 22.53 -0.58
CA TRP A 934 0.30 21.43 -0.65
C TRP A 934 1.76 21.88 -0.68
N THR A 935 2.65 20.96 -0.34
CA THR A 935 4.10 21.17 -0.38
C THR A 935 4.83 19.91 -0.79
N TRP A 936 6.13 20.01 -1.13
CA TRP A 936 6.95 18.85 -1.35
C TRP A 936 7.30 18.13 -0.04
N ASN A 937 7.21 16.81 -0.06
CA ASN A 937 7.53 15.96 1.08
C ASN A 937 9.04 16.02 1.40
N ALA A 938 9.35 16.18 2.69
CA ALA A 938 10.68 15.98 3.28
C ALA A 938 11.82 16.86 2.72
N ILE A 939 11.51 18.06 2.21
CA ILE A 939 12.54 19.06 1.93
C ILE A 939 12.76 19.89 3.20
N GLY A 940 13.95 19.76 3.78
CA GLY A 940 14.37 20.42 5.01
C GLY A 940 15.14 19.49 5.94
N LYS A 941 16.05 20.07 6.71
CA LYS A 941 16.90 19.37 7.68
C LYS A 941 16.89 20.10 9.01
N LYS A 942 17.16 19.37 10.09
CA LYS A 942 17.36 19.95 11.42
C LYS A 942 18.81 20.41 11.59
N ARG A 943 19.00 21.58 12.22
CA ARG A 943 20.34 22.08 12.59
C ARG A 943 21.10 21.04 13.41
N GLY A 944 22.39 20.90 13.17
CA GLY A 944 23.29 19.97 13.82
C GLY A 944 23.21 18.54 13.30
N ALA A 945 22.37 18.24 12.28
CA ALA A 945 22.33 16.95 11.62
C ALA A 945 23.07 16.98 10.26
N TRP A 946 23.37 15.80 9.74
CA TRP A 946 23.94 15.59 8.40
C TRP A 946 25.34 16.22 8.19
N LYS A 947 26.05 16.56 9.27
CA LYS A 947 27.35 17.26 9.23
C LYS A 947 27.32 18.50 8.31
N LEU A 948 26.18 19.16 8.22
CA LEU A 948 26.02 20.40 7.47
C LEU A 948 26.59 21.57 8.27
N ALA A 949 27.08 22.58 7.57
CA ALA A 949 27.53 23.82 8.20
C ALA A 949 26.40 24.50 8.98
N GLU A 950 26.69 25.21 10.07
CA GLU A 950 25.69 25.81 10.97
C GLU A 950 24.69 26.74 10.24
N ARG A 951 25.14 27.41 9.17
CA ARG A 951 24.32 28.30 8.35
C ARG A 951 23.92 27.66 7.00
N ALA A 952 23.90 26.32 6.93
CA ALA A 952 23.52 25.65 5.69
C ALA A 952 22.07 25.98 5.31
N PRO A 953 21.80 26.28 4.04
CA PRO A 953 20.47 26.66 3.59
C PRO A 953 19.44 25.55 3.79
N GLU A 954 19.85 24.29 3.87
CA GLU A 954 18.99 23.13 4.14
C GLU A 954 18.19 23.26 5.44
N PHE A 955 18.65 24.10 6.39
CA PHE A 955 17.94 24.35 7.65
C PHE A 955 16.90 25.46 7.56
N VAL A 956 17.00 26.37 6.58
CA VAL A 956 16.13 27.54 6.43
C VAL A 956 15.23 27.45 5.20
N ASP A 957 15.65 26.71 4.18
CA ASP A 957 14.95 26.59 2.89
C ASP A 957 13.91 25.45 2.85
N GLY A 958 13.68 24.76 3.98
CA GLY A 958 12.77 23.64 4.04
C GLY A 958 11.99 23.53 5.34
N PHE A 959 10.81 22.91 5.27
CA PHE A 959 9.95 22.63 6.41
C PHE A 959 9.21 21.29 6.25
N LEU A 960 8.70 20.75 7.35
CA LEU A 960 7.93 19.51 7.37
C LEU A 960 6.54 19.75 7.96
N LEU A 961 5.49 19.33 7.25
CA LEU A 961 4.13 19.33 7.79
C LEU A 961 3.94 18.35 8.96
N ASN A 962 4.86 17.40 9.16
CA ASN A 962 4.83 16.46 10.28
C ASN A 962 4.78 17.13 11.67
N HIS A 963 5.24 18.38 11.79
CA HIS A 963 5.08 19.16 13.02
C HIS A 963 3.62 19.53 13.34
N LEU A 964 2.75 19.56 12.33
CA LEU A 964 1.35 19.96 12.44
C LEU A 964 0.38 18.75 12.57
N ILE A 965 0.87 17.53 12.35
CA ILE A 965 0.05 16.32 12.35
C ILE A 965 0.04 15.71 13.76
N GLY A 966 -1.15 15.50 14.35
CA GLY A 966 -1.27 14.85 15.66
C GLY A 966 -1.10 13.34 15.56
N GLU A 967 -0.43 12.72 16.52
CA GLU A 967 -0.36 11.26 16.67
C GLU A 967 -1.71 10.65 17.05
N ARG A 968 -2.55 11.42 17.75
CA ARG A 968 -3.92 11.05 18.12
C ARG A 968 -4.91 11.96 17.39
N ALA A 969 -6.07 11.44 17.07
CA ALA A 969 -7.16 12.23 16.53
C ALA A 969 -7.59 13.31 17.56
N SER A 970 -8.01 14.49 17.08
CA SER A 970 -8.17 15.70 17.90
C SER A 970 -9.11 15.55 19.11
N ASN A 971 -10.07 14.65 19.03
CA ASN A 971 -11.09 14.41 20.06
C ASN A 971 -11.14 12.94 20.54
N ARG A 972 -10.08 12.15 20.30
CA ARG A 972 -10.07 10.70 20.55
C ARG A 972 -8.80 10.24 21.26
N THR A 973 -8.93 9.14 22.00
CA THR A 973 -7.83 8.51 22.73
C THR A 973 -6.95 7.64 21.84
N TYR A 974 -7.43 7.22 20.66
CA TYR A 974 -6.70 6.35 19.75
C TYR A 974 -5.88 7.12 18.71
N ALA A 975 -4.95 6.41 18.07
CA ALA A 975 -4.05 6.97 17.10
C ALA A 975 -4.79 7.55 15.87
N ASN A 976 -4.22 8.60 15.27
CA ASN A 976 -4.71 9.21 14.03
C ASN A 976 -4.39 8.29 12.85
N GLY A 977 -5.31 7.41 12.51
CA GLY A 977 -5.13 6.39 11.48
C GLY A 977 -6.44 5.75 11.04
N ASP A 978 -6.31 4.84 10.08
CA ASP A 978 -7.42 4.03 9.59
C ASP A 978 -7.96 3.11 10.71
N PRO A 979 -9.27 3.07 10.99
CA PRO A 979 -9.83 2.31 12.10
C PRO A 979 -9.76 0.78 11.94
N VAL A 980 -9.46 0.27 10.75
CA VAL A 980 -9.34 -1.17 10.46
C VAL A 980 -7.88 -1.63 10.51
N THR A 981 -6.98 -0.86 9.93
CA THR A 981 -5.59 -1.26 9.72
C THR A 981 -4.60 -0.47 10.57
N GLY A 982 -5.00 0.66 11.15
CA GLY A 982 -4.12 1.57 11.87
C GLY A 982 -3.16 2.39 11.01
N GLN A 983 -3.24 2.31 9.68
CA GLN A 983 -2.35 3.11 8.84
C GLN A 983 -2.49 4.59 9.15
N ALA A 984 -1.35 5.28 9.32
CA ALA A 984 -1.30 6.70 9.63
C ALA A 984 -2.03 7.56 8.57
N ALA A 985 -2.94 8.41 9.01
CA ALA A 985 -3.79 9.26 8.17
C ALA A 985 -3.19 10.66 8.00
N TRP A 986 -1.96 10.76 7.49
CA TRP A 986 -1.28 12.05 7.40
C TRP A 986 -1.85 13.00 6.34
N PHE A 987 -2.73 12.55 5.43
CA PHE A 987 -3.43 13.41 4.47
C PHE A 987 -4.75 13.98 5.00
N ASP A 988 -5.15 13.59 6.23
CA ASP A 988 -6.32 14.20 6.90
C ASP A 988 -5.96 15.46 7.69
N LEU A 989 -4.78 16.03 7.44
CA LEU A 989 -4.34 17.28 8.08
C LEU A 989 -5.19 18.45 7.59
N LYS A 990 -5.87 19.11 8.55
CA LYS A 990 -6.59 20.37 8.33
C LYS A 990 -5.81 21.53 8.90
N VAL A 991 -5.76 22.63 8.14
CA VAL A 991 -4.99 23.82 8.47
C VAL A 991 -5.74 25.09 8.15
N ARG A 992 -5.25 26.22 8.70
CA ARG A 992 -5.63 27.56 8.27
C ARG A 992 -4.41 28.37 7.89
N LEU A 993 -4.59 29.37 7.03
CA LEU A 993 -3.58 30.39 6.71
C LEU A 993 -3.78 31.60 7.62
N GLU A 994 -2.69 32.09 8.18
CA GLU A 994 -2.64 33.28 9.01
C GLU A 994 -1.64 34.29 8.43
N HIS A 995 -1.92 35.57 8.56
CA HIS A 995 -1.01 36.61 8.10
C HIS A 995 0.27 36.60 8.94
N ASP A 996 1.45 36.80 8.31
CA ASP A 996 2.69 36.98 9.03
C ASP A 996 2.86 38.45 9.47
N PRO A 997 2.90 38.77 10.78
CA PRO A 997 3.08 40.11 11.25
C PRO A 997 4.50 40.67 11.01
N GLU A 998 5.48 39.80 10.73
CA GLU A 998 6.88 40.17 10.54
C GLU A 998 7.45 39.64 9.21
N PRO A 999 6.86 40.02 8.06
CA PRO A 999 7.21 39.44 6.75
C PRO A 999 8.68 39.68 6.34
N SER A 1000 9.38 40.66 6.92
CA SER A 1000 10.78 40.97 6.62
C SER A 1000 11.79 39.98 7.19
N VAL A 1001 11.41 39.12 8.12
CA VAL A 1001 12.31 38.10 8.71
C VAL A 1001 12.35 36.89 7.76
N PRO A 1002 13.50 36.53 7.18
CA PRO A 1002 13.57 35.39 6.28
C PRO A 1002 13.57 34.01 7.03
N GLY A 1003 13.09 32.98 6.35
CA GLY A 1003 13.22 31.56 6.76
C GLY A 1003 11.99 30.96 7.40
N HIS A 1004 11.92 29.64 7.29
CA HIS A 1004 10.88 28.80 7.90
C HIS A 1004 11.11 28.66 9.42
N ARG A 1005 10.03 28.71 10.17
CA ARG A 1005 10.04 28.56 11.64
C ARG A 1005 8.81 27.79 12.09
N PHE A 1006 8.97 26.85 13.02
CA PHE A 1006 7.89 26.15 13.69
C PHE A 1006 7.70 26.72 15.11
N GLU A 1007 6.46 26.99 15.45
CA GLU A 1007 6.03 27.36 16.81
C GLU A 1007 5.00 26.31 17.27
N PRO A 1008 5.29 25.56 18.37
CA PRO A 1008 4.30 24.65 18.95
C PRO A 1008 3.11 25.45 19.46
N ALA A 1009 1.94 24.83 19.54
CA ALA A 1009 0.85 25.36 20.31
C ALA A 1009 1.27 25.48 21.79
N ASP A 1010 0.80 26.48 22.49
CA ASP A 1010 0.94 26.59 23.93
C ASP A 1010 0.21 25.38 24.56
N ASP A 1011 0.92 24.63 25.46
CA ASP A 1011 0.39 23.44 26.15
C ASP A 1011 -0.78 23.80 27.06
#